data_d05a4de371a753f4c48877a909d5701d
#
_entry.id   d05a4de371a753f4c48877a909d5701d
#
_cell.length_a   1.000
_cell.length_b   1.000
_cell.length_c   1.000
_cell.angle_alpha   90.00
_cell.angle_beta   90.00
_cell.angle_gamma   90.00
#
_symmetry.space_group_name_H-M   'P 1'
#
loop_
_entity.id
_entity.type
_entity.pdbx_description
1 polymer ?
#
loop_
_entity_poly.entity_id
_entity_poly.type
_entity_poly.pdbx_seq_one_letter_code
_entity_poly.pdbx_strand_id
1 'polypeptide(L)'
;MRVTAVWAVSTLTMLVLAGALPDFQLQSDDGDTITKTAFTAAWGAGAFGLLSALVWPVLVRSLLIVPALVLGALVFFLNGSLLLIALRLIPDGRGDAAPETAVVVAAVMSAVASATSTALAVRDDEAYRRRLSRLADRRRRRGRSPGPAEPGRDGPPGTVFLQLDGVGHDVLVKAAADGFMPTVAGWLADSSGHRLTPWRTDWSSQTGASQLAILHGSNHDVPAFRWYEKETRAVMVSSRPASALEMQRRAIRRTHDGGLLTVDGASRGNLFSGGAGQLALVLSMAARRGKGRRSRAGYFAYFSDPANATRTALSFVAEVFREIGQSTRARARKVTPRIKRGGLYPFIRAFATVVERDVVVAAVLGDMFAGRTAVYADLVAYDEVAHHSGPHSRDAEKVLLRLDRSLALIAKIADHTPRAYRIVLLSDHGQSLGETFAGKYGLTLKDLVRAGCGLPVPRRAQRTRSASEARDAVRIALHRPVEGQQDEHPAKLSDPIVLASGNLGLISFPDIEGRATREQIERRHPALLSTLANHPGIGFLLVGGEDGSVVLGPGGEEVPVAELTDGEGPLAGFGTGAADAVRRTDTFPHVADVMVNSMYDPATGTVHAFEEQIGSHGGLGGEQSRPFLLWPRGLTDPLDIVAAETAEGAPPPPGGGLVGAEAVHRVLTRWLRESSGPQVPVRAEGFAGAGPADEPFPTDTPVPAKPPMPTEAPVPTEAPVPDGPETTA
;
A
#
# COMPACT_ATOMS: atom_id res chain seq x y z
N MET A 1 -20.72 33.24 3.74
CA MET A 1 -20.36 33.28 2.32
C MET A 1 -20.29 31.90 1.65
N ARG A 2 -19.58 30.88 2.16
CA ARG A 2 -19.53 29.54 1.50
C ARG A 2 -20.86 28.83 1.46
N VAL A 3 -21.56 28.74 2.61
CA VAL A 3 -22.87 28.10 2.71
C VAL A 3 -23.86 28.76 1.77
N THR A 4 -23.86 30.10 1.72
CA THR A 4 -24.72 30.87 0.82
C THR A 4 -24.37 30.67 -0.65
N ALA A 5 -23.08 30.58 -1.02
CA ALA A 5 -22.67 30.31 -2.39
C ALA A 5 -23.05 28.88 -2.83
N VAL A 6 -22.80 27.86 -2.00
CA VAL A 6 -23.20 26.47 -2.27
C VAL A 6 -24.72 26.38 -2.40
N TRP A 7 -25.46 27.02 -1.48
CA TRP A 7 -26.92 27.05 -1.53
C TRP A 7 -27.43 27.72 -2.82
N ALA A 8 -26.88 28.88 -3.20
CA ALA A 8 -27.26 29.57 -4.44
C ALA A 8 -26.99 28.71 -5.70
N VAL A 9 -25.82 28.06 -5.77
CA VAL A 9 -25.49 27.18 -6.89
C VAL A 9 -26.38 25.93 -6.88
N SER A 10 -26.68 25.35 -5.72
CA SER A 10 -27.59 24.22 -5.59
C SER A 10 -29.02 24.60 -6.02
N THR A 11 -29.50 25.81 -5.67
CA THR A 11 -30.77 26.35 -6.12
C THR A 11 -30.83 26.49 -7.64
N LEU A 12 -29.78 27.05 -8.25
CA LEU A 12 -29.68 27.16 -9.70
C LEU A 12 -29.65 25.79 -10.37
N THR A 13 -28.90 24.85 -9.82
CA THR A 13 -28.87 23.47 -10.32
C THR A 13 -30.24 22.81 -10.29
N MET A 14 -30.98 23.01 -9.20
CA MET A 14 -32.31 22.47 -9.05
C MET A 14 -33.29 23.04 -10.06
N LEU A 15 -33.20 24.34 -10.37
CA LEU A 15 -33.99 25.00 -11.42
C LEU A 15 -33.67 24.47 -12.81
N VAL A 16 -32.37 24.30 -13.11
CA VAL A 16 -31.93 23.74 -14.41
C VAL A 16 -32.40 22.30 -14.60
N LEU A 17 -32.33 21.49 -13.54
CA LEU A 17 -32.78 20.09 -13.58
C LEU A 17 -34.30 19.99 -13.73
N ALA A 18 -35.07 20.88 -13.10
CA ALA A 18 -36.55 20.95 -13.25
C ALA A 18 -36.94 21.37 -14.67
N GLY A 19 -36.13 22.17 -15.35
CA GLY A 19 -36.36 22.49 -16.76
C GLY A 19 -35.88 21.42 -17.76
N ALA A 20 -34.98 20.50 -17.33
CA ALA A 20 -34.40 19.50 -18.20
C ALA A 20 -35.01 18.09 -18.05
N LEU A 21 -35.60 17.78 -16.89
CA LEU A 21 -36.15 16.47 -16.58
C LEU A 21 -37.69 16.56 -16.48
N PRO A 22 -38.44 15.83 -17.33
CA PRO A 22 -39.89 15.92 -17.38
C PRO A 22 -40.57 15.43 -16.11
N ASP A 23 -39.97 14.49 -15.38
CA ASP A 23 -40.48 13.86 -14.17
C ASP A 23 -40.00 14.56 -12.88
N PHE A 24 -39.42 15.76 -13.01
CA PHE A 24 -39.02 16.60 -11.89
C PHE A 24 -39.66 17.98 -11.97
N GLN A 25 -40.68 18.25 -11.15
CA GLN A 25 -41.46 19.44 -11.19
C GLN A 25 -41.30 20.26 -9.90
N LEU A 26 -41.18 21.59 -10.07
CA LEU A 26 -41.10 22.58 -9.00
C LEU A 26 -42.26 23.59 -9.07
N GLN A 27 -43.22 23.34 -9.93
CA GLN A 27 -44.40 24.19 -10.17
C GLN A 27 -45.68 23.45 -9.79
N SER A 28 -46.73 24.17 -9.44
CA SER A 28 -48.05 23.58 -9.31
C SER A 28 -48.67 23.35 -10.70
N ASP A 29 -49.66 22.45 -10.78
CA ASP A 29 -50.38 22.11 -12.03
C ASP A 29 -51.03 23.33 -12.72
N ASP A 30 -51.35 24.39 -11.95
CA ASP A 30 -51.94 25.62 -12.44
C ASP A 30 -50.92 26.64 -13.00
N GLY A 31 -49.65 26.34 -12.99
CA GLY A 31 -48.54 27.22 -13.42
C GLY A 31 -48.20 28.27 -12.35
N ASP A 32 -46.90 28.42 -12.08
CA ASP A 32 -46.39 29.38 -11.11
C ASP A 32 -45.58 30.51 -11.76
N THR A 33 -45.53 31.66 -11.09
CA THR A 33 -44.60 32.73 -11.49
C THR A 33 -43.15 32.30 -11.28
N ILE A 34 -42.23 32.81 -12.11
CA ILE A 34 -40.79 32.52 -12.03
C ILE A 34 -40.24 32.73 -10.60
N THR A 35 -40.74 33.73 -9.92
CA THR A 35 -40.35 34.04 -8.52
C THR A 35 -40.79 32.96 -7.53
N LYS A 36 -41.96 32.38 -7.71
CA LYS A 36 -42.44 31.27 -6.86
C LYS A 36 -41.66 30.00 -7.09
N THR A 37 -41.41 29.66 -8.37
CA THR A 37 -40.56 28.48 -8.75
C THR A 37 -39.16 28.64 -8.21
N ALA A 38 -38.54 29.81 -8.30
CA ALA A 38 -37.23 30.11 -7.73
C ALA A 38 -37.20 29.97 -6.19
N PHE A 39 -38.27 30.40 -5.52
CA PHE A 39 -38.40 30.23 -4.07
C PHE A 39 -38.56 28.75 -3.68
N THR A 40 -39.35 27.99 -4.42
CA THR A 40 -39.51 26.54 -4.26
C THR A 40 -38.18 25.81 -4.40
N ALA A 41 -37.40 26.14 -5.44
CA ALA A 41 -36.07 25.61 -5.65
C ALA A 41 -35.09 25.96 -4.52
N ALA A 42 -35.13 27.21 -4.05
CA ALA A 42 -34.29 27.70 -2.96
C ALA A 42 -34.58 26.97 -1.64
N TRP A 43 -35.88 26.78 -1.34
CA TRP A 43 -36.32 26.05 -0.17
C TRP A 43 -35.96 24.58 -0.25
N GLY A 44 -36.24 23.90 -1.37
CA GLY A 44 -35.90 22.50 -1.62
C GLY A 44 -34.39 22.22 -1.52
N ALA A 45 -33.59 23.08 -2.13
CA ALA A 45 -32.10 22.97 -2.05
C ALA A 45 -31.62 23.19 -0.60
N GLY A 46 -32.20 24.11 0.14
CA GLY A 46 -31.88 24.35 1.55
C GLY A 46 -32.29 23.18 2.45
N ALA A 47 -33.51 22.66 2.29
CA ALA A 47 -34.00 21.49 3.02
C ALA A 47 -33.18 20.24 2.74
N PHE A 48 -32.86 19.95 1.47
CA PHE A 48 -32.00 18.84 1.07
C PHE A 48 -30.58 18.94 1.67
N GLY A 49 -30.00 20.15 1.63
CA GLY A 49 -28.70 20.40 2.23
C GLY A 49 -28.70 20.22 3.75
N LEU A 50 -29.74 20.69 4.44
CA LEU A 50 -29.91 20.54 5.89
C LEU A 50 -30.12 19.08 6.28
N LEU A 51 -31.02 18.37 5.60
CA LEU A 51 -31.29 16.95 5.84
C LEU A 51 -30.04 16.12 5.62
N SER A 52 -29.33 16.37 4.52
CA SER A 52 -28.04 15.69 4.24
C SER A 52 -27.03 15.93 5.36
N ALA A 53 -26.92 17.17 5.87
CA ALA A 53 -25.99 17.50 6.94
C ALA A 53 -26.33 16.85 8.29
N LEU A 54 -27.61 16.63 8.57
CA LEU A 54 -28.09 16.03 9.83
C LEU A 54 -28.09 14.50 9.79
N VAL A 55 -28.54 13.92 8.67
CA VAL A 55 -28.78 12.48 8.56
C VAL A 55 -27.47 11.72 8.29
N TRP A 56 -26.57 12.27 7.47
CA TRP A 56 -25.32 11.62 7.10
C TRP A 56 -24.43 11.20 8.29
N PRO A 57 -24.15 12.02 9.30
CA PRO A 57 -23.32 11.63 10.44
C PRO A 57 -23.91 10.48 11.26
N VAL A 58 -25.25 10.38 11.32
CA VAL A 58 -25.95 9.31 12.02
C VAL A 58 -25.91 8.01 11.21
N LEU A 59 -26.22 8.09 9.92
CA LEU A 59 -26.22 6.94 9.01
C LEU A 59 -24.85 6.31 8.87
N VAL A 60 -23.80 7.11 8.70
CA VAL A 60 -22.43 6.59 8.60
C VAL A 60 -22.03 5.82 9.86
N ARG A 61 -22.42 6.30 11.05
CA ARG A 61 -22.18 5.59 12.31
C ARG A 61 -22.91 4.25 12.39
N SER A 62 -24.11 4.18 11.85
CA SER A 62 -24.95 2.96 11.85
C SER A 62 -24.53 1.95 10.79
N LEU A 63 -23.98 2.42 9.67
CA LEU A 63 -23.62 1.61 8.49
C LEU A 63 -22.15 1.13 8.51
N LEU A 64 -21.44 1.23 9.63
CA LEU A 64 -20.07 0.78 9.83
C LEU A 64 -19.82 -0.72 9.53
N ILE A 65 -20.89 -1.47 9.27
CA ILE A 65 -20.86 -2.94 9.04
C ILE A 65 -20.94 -3.26 7.54
N VAL A 66 -21.22 -2.28 6.66
CA VAL A 66 -21.50 -2.51 5.24
C VAL A 66 -20.23 -2.34 4.39
N PRO A 67 -19.97 -3.21 3.39
CA PRO A 67 -18.85 -3.06 2.45
C PRO A 67 -18.91 -1.73 1.70
N ALA A 68 -17.73 -1.13 1.44
CA ALA A 68 -17.62 0.22 0.86
C ALA A 68 -18.34 0.41 -0.49
N LEU A 69 -18.44 -0.64 -1.32
CA LEU A 69 -19.16 -0.61 -2.60
C LEU A 69 -20.68 -0.58 -2.41
N VAL A 70 -21.17 -1.36 -1.44
CA VAL A 70 -22.60 -1.36 -1.08
C VAL A 70 -22.96 -0.02 -0.43
N LEU A 71 -22.05 0.52 0.38
CA LEU A 71 -22.21 1.86 0.96
C LEU A 71 -22.28 2.93 -0.13
N GLY A 72 -21.44 2.84 -1.17
CA GLY A 72 -21.46 3.76 -2.32
C GLY A 72 -22.81 3.74 -3.07
N ALA A 73 -23.34 2.55 -3.36
CA ALA A 73 -24.66 2.43 -3.98
C ALA A 73 -25.79 2.93 -3.05
N LEU A 74 -25.72 2.57 -1.77
CA LEU A 74 -26.70 2.99 -0.75
C LEU A 74 -26.71 4.51 -0.59
N VAL A 75 -25.58 5.19 -0.74
CA VAL A 75 -25.47 6.65 -0.73
C VAL A 75 -26.37 7.31 -1.77
N PHE A 76 -26.41 6.77 -3.00
CA PHE A 76 -27.25 7.33 -4.06
C PHE A 76 -28.74 7.19 -3.72
N PHE A 77 -29.16 6.02 -3.26
CA PHE A 77 -30.56 5.78 -2.86
C PHE A 77 -30.97 6.62 -1.65
N LEU A 78 -30.10 6.73 -0.64
CA LEU A 78 -30.37 7.55 0.53
C LEU A 78 -30.45 9.04 0.19
N ASN A 79 -29.55 9.54 -0.66
CA ASN A 79 -29.62 10.93 -1.11
C ASN A 79 -30.89 11.20 -1.95
N GLY A 80 -31.31 10.25 -2.80
CA GLY A 80 -32.60 10.32 -3.51
C GLY A 80 -33.79 10.39 -2.55
N SER A 81 -33.80 9.53 -1.52
CA SER A 81 -34.83 9.55 -0.46
C SER A 81 -34.84 10.86 0.34
N LEU A 82 -33.66 11.41 0.67
CA LEU A 82 -33.55 12.71 1.34
C LEU A 82 -34.08 13.86 0.48
N LEU A 83 -33.86 13.78 -0.85
CA LEU A 83 -34.43 14.76 -1.78
C LEU A 83 -35.94 14.66 -1.82
N LEU A 84 -36.53 13.47 -1.90
CA LEU A 84 -37.99 13.28 -1.87
C LEU A 84 -38.60 13.82 -0.57
N ILE A 85 -37.93 13.58 0.57
CA ILE A 85 -38.36 14.16 1.85
C ILE A 85 -38.28 15.70 1.81
N ALA A 86 -37.18 16.24 1.24
CA ALA A 86 -37.00 17.69 1.12
C ALA A 86 -38.08 18.33 0.25
N LEU A 87 -38.48 17.68 -0.85
CA LEU A 87 -39.57 18.12 -1.73
C LEU A 87 -40.92 18.12 -0.99
N ARG A 88 -41.18 17.09 -0.18
CA ARG A 88 -42.40 17.02 0.66
C ARG A 88 -42.47 18.07 1.77
N LEU A 89 -41.32 18.62 2.17
CA LEU A 89 -41.26 19.71 3.16
C LEU A 89 -41.49 21.09 2.54
N ILE A 90 -41.65 21.17 1.22
CA ILE A 90 -41.98 22.44 0.56
C ILE A 90 -43.43 22.82 0.87
N PRO A 91 -43.69 24.06 1.30
CA PRO A 91 -45.05 24.53 1.51
C PRO A 91 -45.89 24.42 0.25
N ASP A 92 -47.17 24.10 0.40
CA ASP A 92 -48.16 23.96 -0.69
C ASP A 92 -47.95 22.78 -1.63
N GLY A 93 -47.08 21.80 -1.31
CA GLY A 93 -46.93 20.56 -2.08
C GLY A 93 -46.41 20.72 -3.51
N ARG A 94 -45.67 21.78 -3.79
CA ARG A 94 -45.24 22.19 -5.13
C ARG A 94 -44.09 21.42 -5.72
N GLY A 95 -43.41 20.58 -4.97
CA GLY A 95 -42.25 19.80 -5.44
C GLY A 95 -42.63 18.34 -5.61
N ASP A 96 -42.46 17.79 -6.80
CA ASP A 96 -42.64 16.36 -7.05
C ASP A 96 -41.54 15.81 -7.94
N ALA A 97 -41.21 14.54 -7.72
CA ALA A 97 -40.24 13.80 -8.52
C ALA A 97 -40.52 12.30 -8.47
N ALA A 98 -40.37 11.61 -9.59
CA ALA A 98 -40.33 10.16 -9.63
C ALA A 98 -39.11 9.65 -8.82
N PRO A 99 -39.20 8.51 -8.11
CA PRO A 99 -38.09 8.00 -7.25
C PRO A 99 -36.74 7.87 -7.98
N GLU A 100 -36.72 7.36 -9.20
CA GLU A 100 -35.53 7.24 -10.04
C GLU A 100 -34.96 8.59 -10.44
N THR A 101 -35.81 9.55 -10.78
CA THR A 101 -35.43 10.93 -11.11
C THR A 101 -34.89 11.65 -9.88
N ALA A 102 -35.45 11.42 -8.68
CA ALA A 102 -34.96 11.96 -7.43
C ALA A 102 -33.53 11.49 -7.11
N VAL A 103 -33.20 10.23 -7.44
CA VAL A 103 -31.81 9.71 -7.29
C VAL A 103 -30.85 10.46 -8.20
N VAL A 104 -31.24 10.69 -9.47
CA VAL A 104 -30.41 11.42 -10.45
C VAL A 104 -30.24 12.87 -10.03
N VAL A 105 -31.31 13.55 -9.67
CA VAL A 105 -31.28 14.94 -9.21
C VAL A 105 -30.41 15.09 -7.94
N ALA A 106 -30.59 14.21 -6.95
CA ALA A 106 -29.78 14.22 -5.73
C ALA A 106 -28.30 13.97 -6.01
N ALA A 107 -27.98 13.07 -6.94
CA ALA A 107 -26.59 12.79 -7.35
C ALA A 107 -25.96 14.02 -8.02
N VAL A 108 -26.65 14.66 -8.97
CA VAL A 108 -26.17 15.88 -9.64
C VAL A 108 -26.04 17.03 -8.66
N MET A 109 -27.03 17.27 -7.81
CA MET A 109 -26.96 18.31 -6.78
C MET A 109 -25.82 18.08 -5.80
N SER A 110 -25.61 16.84 -5.34
CA SER A 110 -24.50 16.49 -4.46
C SER A 110 -23.14 16.70 -5.16
N ALA A 111 -23.02 16.32 -6.43
CA ALA A 111 -21.84 16.53 -7.23
C ALA A 111 -21.53 18.03 -7.45
N VAL A 112 -22.53 18.82 -7.79
CA VAL A 112 -22.39 20.27 -8.03
C VAL A 112 -22.12 21.02 -6.71
N ALA A 113 -22.83 20.71 -5.64
CA ALA A 113 -22.58 21.28 -4.31
C ALA A 113 -21.16 20.98 -3.85
N SER A 114 -20.69 19.77 -4.10
CA SER A 114 -19.34 19.33 -3.79
C SER A 114 -18.29 20.00 -4.68
N ALA A 115 -18.51 20.05 -5.98
CA ALA A 115 -17.60 20.74 -6.91
C ALA A 115 -17.49 22.23 -6.53
N THR A 116 -18.59 22.89 -6.22
CA THR A 116 -18.64 24.28 -5.75
C THR A 116 -17.92 24.44 -4.42
N SER A 117 -18.21 23.57 -3.45
CA SER A 117 -17.52 23.57 -2.16
C SER A 117 -16.03 23.33 -2.32
N THR A 118 -15.64 22.43 -3.23
CA THR A 118 -14.24 22.11 -3.54
C THR A 118 -13.55 23.26 -4.29
N ALA A 119 -14.21 23.86 -5.27
CA ALA A 119 -13.66 25.03 -5.98
C ALA A 119 -13.47 26.22 -5.03
N LEU A 120 -14.42 26.43 -4.13
CA LEU A 120 -14.32 27.43 -3.06
C LEU A 120 -13.29 27.01 -1.99
N ALA A 121 -13.03 25.70 -1.81
CA ALA A 121 -12.04 25.16 -0.88
C ALA A 121 -10.63 25.11 -1.45
N VAL A 122 -10.48 24.87 -2.76
CA VAL A 122 -9.18 24.94 -3.47
C VAL A 122 -8.64 26.36 -3.46
N ARG A 123 -9.50 27.35 -3.51
CA ARG A 123 -9.14 28.75 -3.25
C ARG A 123 -8.85 29.04 -1.78
N ASP A 124 -9.17 28.12 -0.86
CA ASP A 124 -9.19 28.34 0.57
C ASP A 124 -8.61 27.14 1.37
N ASP A 125 -7.46 26.63 0.89
CA ASP A 125 -6.57 25.77 1.71
C ASP A 125 -6.31 26.44 3.07
N GLU A 126 -6.29 27.77 3.12
CA GLU A 126 -6.24 28.52 4.36
C GLU A 126 -7.48 28.37 5.25
N ALA A 127 -8.68 28.17 4.73
CA ALA A 127 -9.85 28.00 5.59
C ALA A 127 -9.94 26.57 6.17
N TYR A 128 -9.48 25.57 5.43
CA TYR A 128 -9.30 24.21 6.00
C TYR A 128 -8.22 24.24 7.09
N ARG A 129 -7.11 24.92 6.84
CA ARG A 129 -6.03 25.15 7.82
C ARG A 129 -6.52 25.94 9.03
N ARG A 130 -7.28 27.04 8.83
CA ARG A 130 -7.92 27.82 9.91
C ARG A 130 -8.97 27.02 10.68
N ARG A 131 -9.68 26.07 10.04
CA ARG A 131 -10.61 25.17 10.73
C ARG A 131 -9.85 24.19 11.62
N LEU A 132 -8.78 23.58 11.11
CA LEU A 132 -7.91 22.68 11.87
C LEU A 132 -7.24 23.42 13.04
N SER A 133 -6.72 24.62 12.81
CA SER A 133 -6.14 25.45 13.88
C SER A 133 -7.17 25.79 14.97
N ARG A 134 -8.40 26.15 14.60
CA ARG A 134 -9.47 26.40 15.58
C ARG A 134 -9.91 25.16 16.33
N LEU A 135 -9.88 23.99 15.71
CA LEU A 135 -10.15 22.72 16.38
C LEU A 135 -9.02 22.35 17.36
N ALA A 136 -7.78 22.63 16.99
CA ALA A 136 -6.61 22.49 17.86
C ALA A 136 -6.73 23.42 19.07
N ASP A 137 -7.00 24.70 18.84
CA ASP A 137 -7.21 25.70 19.91
C ASP A 137 -8.35 25.34 20.86
N ARG A 138 -9.48 24.81 20.32
CA ARG A 138 -10.61 24.36 21.16
C ARG A 138 -10.25 23.13 21.99
N ARG A 139 -9.47 22.17 21.46
CA ARG A 139 -8.98 21.00 22.20
C ARG A 139 -7.95 21.41 23.24
N ARG A 140 -7.04 22.33 22.92
CA ARG A 140 -6.09 22.91 23.84
C ARG A 140 -6.76 23.61 25.02
N ARG A 141 -7.88 24.35 24.78
CA ARG A 141 -8.65 25.01 25.84
C ARG A 141 -9.46 24.04 26.71
N ARG A 142 -9.91 22.90 26.15
CA ARG A 142 -10.65 21.86 26.90
C ARG A 142 -9.79 20.96 27.76
N GLY A 143 -8.52 20.80 27.42
CA GLY A 143 -7.53 20.01 28.19
C GLY A 143 -6.86 20.77 29.33
N ARG A 144 -7.14 22.06 29.51
CA ARG A 144 -6.54 22.90 30.53
C ARG A 144 -7.37 22.84 31.81
N SER A 145 -6.88 22.17 32.85
CA SER A 145 -7.29 22.43 34.23
C SER A 145 -6.90 23.86 34.64
N PRO A 146 -7.71 24.56 35.46
CA PRO A 146 -7.45 25.93 35.86
C PRO A 146 -6.27 25.98 36.85
N GLY A 147 -5.07 26.19 36.34
CA GLY A 147 -3.84 26.52 37.05
C GLY A 147 -3.01 27.49 36.24
N PRO A 148 -2.20 28.38 36.86
CA PRO A 148 -1.36 29.32 36.13
C PRO A 148 -0.28 28.53 35.35
N ALA A 149 -0.47 28.39 34.04
CA ALA A 149 0.44 27.70 33.16
C ALA A 149 1.26 28.73 32.36
N GLU A 150 2.56 28.62 32.44
CA GLU A 150 3.52 29.32 31.57
C GLU A 150 3.33 28.94 30.09
N PRO A 151 3.73 29.81 29.14
CA PRO A 151 3.62 29.52 27.71
C PRO A 151 4.75 28.57 27.27
N GLY A 152 4.58 27.27 27.54
CA GLY A 152 5.42 26.19 27.05
C GLY A 152 4.53 25.05 26.55
N ARG A 153 4.83 24.49 25.39
CA ARG A 153 4.24 23.26 24.91
C ARG A 153 4.59 22.17 25.93
N ASP A 154 3.60 21.71 26.69
CA ASP A 154 3.81 20.83 27.84
C ASP A 154 4.34 19.47 27.41
N GLY A 155 5.54 19.11 27.86
CA GLY A 155 6.17 17.81 27.71
C GLY A 155 7.20 17.69 26.57
N PRO A 156 7.93 16.57 26.54
CA PRO A 156 8.93 16.31 25.52
C PRO A 156 8.28 16.21 24.14
N PRO A 157 8.99 16.62 23.05
CA PRO A 157 8.44 16.59 21.70
C PRO A 157 8.09 15.16 21.26
N GLY A 158 7.00 15.00 20.53
CA GLY A 158 6.69 13.76 19.84
C GLY A 158 7.44 13.65 18.51
N THR A 159 7.44 12.45 17.92
CA THR A 159 8.05 12.21 16.61
C THR A 159 7.03 11.65 15.61
N VAL A 160 7.02 12.21 14.42
CA VAL A 160 6.24 11.72 13.29
C VAL A 160 7.20 11.19 12.23
N PHE A 161 7.16 9.90 12.01
CA PHE A 161 7.87 9.22 10.94
C PHE A 161 6.93 9.08 9.73
N LEU A 162 7.34 9.65 8.60
CA LEU A 162 6.59 9.59 7.34
C LEU A 162 7.41 8.81 6.33
N GLN A 163 6.99 7.60 6.02
CA GLN A 163 7.58 6.78 4.97
C GLN A 163 7.03 7.23 3.62
N LEU A 164 7.90 7.49 2.66
CA LEU A 164 7.59 7.61 1.25
C LEU A 164 7.97 6.31 0.58
N ASP A 165 7.01 5.44 0.41
CA ASP A 165 7.20 4.10 -0.13
C ASP A 165 7.84 4.12 -1.52
N GLY A 166 8.91 3.35 -1.67
CA GLY A 166 9.62 3.18 -2.94
C GLY A 166 10.43 4.38 -3.45
N VAL A 167 10.53 5.47 -2.66
CA VAL A 167 11.27 6.68 -3.09
C VAL A 167 12.76 6.52 -2.79
N GLY A 168 13.58 6.33 -3.82
CA GLY A 168 15.04 6.30 -3.68
C GLY A 168 15.63 7.67 -3.30
N HIS A 169 16.83 7.65 -2.70
CA HIS A 169 17.58 8.85 -2.33
C HIS A 169 17.74 9.83 -3.50
N ASP A 170 18.21 9.33 -4.64
CA ASP A 170 18.52 10.17 -5.81
C ASP A 170 17.24 10.73 -6.47
N VAL A 171 16.15 9.94 -6.42
CA VAL A 171 14.80 10.41 -6.83
C VAL A 171 14.34 11.58 -5.95
N LEU A 172 14.51 11.48 -4.62
CA LEU A 172 14.13 12.56 -3.70
C LEU A 172 14.90 13.84 -3.98
N VAL A 173 16.24 13.73 -4.08
CA VAL A 173 17.13 14.87 -4.35
C VAL A 173 16.78 15.53 -5.67
N LYS A 174 16.61 14.73 -6.73
CA LYS A 174 16.22 15.23 -8.04
C LYS A 174 14.84 15.88 -8.02
N ALA A 175 13.85 15.28 -7.40
CA ALA A 175 12.49 15.84 -7.33
C ALA A 175 12.46 17.17 -6.55
N ALA A 176 13.28 17.29 -5.51
CA ALA A 176 13.46 18.56 -4.78
C ALA A 176 14.10 19.64 -5.67
N ALA A 177 15.18 19.30 -6.38
CA ALA A 177 15.89 20.22 -7.27
C ALA A 177 15.02 20.67 -8.46
N ASP A 178 14.24 19.75 -9.04
CA ASP A 178 13.35 20.04 -10.18
C ASP A 178 12.05 20.74 -9.77
N GLY A 179 11.84 21.04 -8.48
CA GLY A 179 10.68 21.77 -7.96
C GLY A 179 9.41 20.94 -7.82
N PHE A 180 9.48 19.61 -7.91
CA PHE A 180 8.35 18.73 -7.63
C PHE A 180 8.10 18.52 -6.13
N MET A 181 9.13 18.76 -5.29
CA MET A 181 9.01 18.64 -3.83
C MET A 181 9.55 19.91 -3.13
N PRO A 182 8.87 21.07 -3.25
CA PRO A 182 9.34 22.33 -2.70
C PRO A 182 9.45 22.35 -1.16
N THR A 183 8.61 21.58 -0.43
CA THR A 183 8.72 21.43 1.03
C THR A 183 10.00 20.69 1.39
N VAL A 184 10.27 19.58 0.71
CA VAL A 184 11.50 18.81 0.90
C VAL A 184 12.72 19.63 0.49
N ALA A 185 12.66 20.39 -0.63
CA ALA A 185 13.72 21.29 -1.03
C ALA A 185 14.04 22.33 0.07
N GLY A 186 12.99 22.87 0.72
CA GLY A 186 13.16 23.74 1.88
C GLY A 186 13.82 23.03 3.07
N TRP A 187 13.54 21.74 3.30
CA TRP A 187 14.19 20.95 4.35
C TRP A 187 15.62 20.55 4.02
N LEU A 188 15.95 20.39 2.74
CA LEU A 188 17.32 20.11 2.28
C LEU A 188 18.23 21.35 2.27
N ALA A 189 17.67 22.55 2.35
CA ALA A 189 18.46 23.78 2.38
C ALA A 189 19.34 23.84 3.66
N ASP A 190 20.56 24.31 3.54
CA ASP A 190 21.55 24.36 4.65
C ASP A 190 21.04 25.07 5.90
N SER A 191 20.16 26.05 5.72
CA SER A 191 19.53 26.83 6.81
C SER A 191 18.34 26.11 7.49
N SER A 192 17.89 24.98 6.95
CA SER A 192 16.62 24.36 7.37
C SER A 192 16.66 23.62 8.71
N GLY A 193 17.84 23.29 9.19
CA GLY A 193 18.00 22.44 10.38
C GLY A 193 17.71 20.95 10.18
N HIS A 194 17.65 20.46 8.93
CA HIS A 194 17.56 19.04 8.60
C HIS A 194 18.85 18.52 7.94
N ARG A 195 19.01 17.20 7.96
CA ARG A 195 20.06 16.46 7.25
C ARG A 195 19.45 15.30 6.48
N LEU A 196 20.06 14.96 5.35
CA LEU A 196 19.72 13.80 4.53
C LEU A 196 20.85 12.76 4.65
N THR A 197 20.52 11.54 5.01
CA THR A 197 21.44 10.41 5.11
C THR A 197 20.91 9.28 4.23
N PRO A 198 21.64 8.84 3.19
CA PRO A 198 21.29 7.64 2.45
C PRO A 198 21.56 6.40 3.32
N TRP A 199 20.79 5.33 3.09
CA TRP A 199 21.08 4.04 3.67
C TRP A 199 20.94 2.94 2.61
N ARG A 200 21.42 1.74 2.90
CA ARG A 200 21.35 0.60 1.98
C ARG A 200 20.44 -0.47 2.55
N THR A 201 19.57 -1.02 1.69
CA THR A 201 18.73 -2.16 2.05
C THR A 201 19.56 -3.45 2.11
N ASP A 202 18.96 -4.48 2.69
CA ASP A 202 19.39 -5.88 2.49
C ASP A 202 19.15 -6.32 1.04
N TRP A 203 19.49 -7.58 0.68
CA TRP A 203 19.22 -8.09 -0.67
C TRP A 203 17.73 -7.95 -1.04
N SER A 204 16.83 -8.35 -0.14
CA SER A 204 15.39 -8.12 -0.33
C SER A 204 15.03 -6.65 -0.10
N SER A 205 15.22 -5.80 -1.11
CA SER A 205 14.75 -4.40 -1.11
C SER A 205 13.24 -4.33 -1.31
N GLN A 206 12.49 -4.71 -0.27
CA GLN A 206 11.03 -4.88 -0.30
C GLN A 206 10.40 -4.21 0.91
N THR A 207 9.19 -3.63 0.76
CA THR A 207 8.43 -3.05 1.87
C THR A 207 8.23 -4.04 2.99
N GLY A 208 7.85 -5.28 2.67
CA GLY A 208 7.65 -6.33 3.68
C GLY A 208 8.87 -6.61 4.54
N ALA A 209 10.07 -6.65 3.96
CA ALA A 209 11.32 -6.87 4.69
C ALA A 209 11.75 -5.61 5.44
N SER A 210 11.82 -4.47 4.75
CA SER A 210 12.31 -3.21 5.34
C SER A 210 11.39 -2.70 6.43
N GLN A 211 10.08 -2.62 6.19
CA GLN A 211 9.13 -2.10 7.17
C GLN A 211 9.00 -3.00 8.40
N LEU A 212 9.12 -4.35 8.23
CA LEU A 212 9.15 -5.26 9.37
C LEU A 212 10.34 -4.96 10.28
N ALA A 213 11.54 -4.84 9.69
CA ALA A 213 12.73 -4.53 10.47
C ALA A 213 12.67 -3.14 11.08
N ILE A 214 12.25 -2.10 10.35
CA ILE A 214 12.11 -0.73 10.87
C ILE A 214 11.14 -0.69 12.06
N LEU A 215 10.03 -1.42 12.00
CA LEU A 215 9.00 -1.39 13.03
C LEU A 215 9.21 -2.38 14.18
N HIS A 216 9.90 -3.51 13.95
CA HIS A 216 10.05 -4.61 14.93
C HIS A 216 11.50 -5.10 15.11
N GLY A 217 12.49 -4.44 14.50
CA GLY A 217 13.91 -4.67 14.74
C GLY A 217 14.51 -5.90 14.07
N SER A 218 13.75 -6.68 13.28
CA SER A 218 14.32 -7.81 12.53
C SER A 218 13.51 -8.19 11.30
N ASN A 219 14.23 -8.50 10.21
CA ASN A 219 13.70 -9.09 8.97
C ASN A 219 14.41 -10.39 8.59
N HIS A 220 15.14 -11.02 9.51
CA HIS A 220 15.97 -12.19 9.26
C HIS A 220 15.22 -13.41 8.67
N ASP A 221 13.89 -13.37 8.68
CA ASP A 221 13.02 -14.45 8.20
C ASP A 221 12.24 -14.06 6.92
N VAL A 222 12.68 -12.99 6.23
CA VAL A 222 11.95 -12.43 5.09
C VAL A 222 12.88 -12.33 3.87
N PRO A 223 13.06 -13.45 3.11
CA PRO A 223 13.96 -13.47 1.98
C PRO A 223 13.46 -12.69 0.76
N ALA A 224 12.14 -12.45 0.65
CA ALA A 224 11.51 -11.74 -0.47
C ALA A 224 10.10 -11.24 -0.10
N PHE A 225 9.39 -10.59 -1.03
CA PHE A 225 7.97 -10.22 -0.85
C PHE A 225 7.06 -11.44 -0.72
N ARG A 226 7.40 -12.52 -1.45
CA ARG A 226 6.75 -13.82 -1.36
C ARG A 226 7.77 -14.95 -1.46
N TRP A 227 7.60 -15.99 -0.65
CA TRP A 227 8.46 -17.16 -0.64
C TRP A 227 7.67 -18.41 -0.24
N TYR A 228 8.22 -19.57 -0.56
CA TYR A 228 7.63 -20.86 -0.18
C TYR A 228 8.38 -21.43 1.04
N GLU A 229 7.62 -21.79 2.05
CA GLU A 229 8.15 -22.48 3.24
C GLU A 229 7.86 -23.98 3.13
N LYS A 230 8.93 -24.78 3.10
CA LYS A 230 8.82 -26.23 2.90
C LYS A 230 8.21 -26.93 4.10
N GLU A 231 8.49 -26.46 5.31
CA GLU A 231 8.00 -27.01 6.57
C GLU A 231 6.48 -26.91 6.67
N THR A 232 5.94 -25.77 6.31
CA THR A 232 4.50 -25.50 6.35
C THR A 232 3.80 -25.82 5.04
N ARG A 233 4.57 -26.06 3.96
CA ARG A 233 4.09 -26.22 2.57
C ARG A 233 3.22 -25.07 2.11
N ALA A 234 3.50 -23.87 2.58
CA ALA A 234 2.71 -22.69 2.32
C ALA A 234 3.54 -21.59 1.64
N VAL A 235 2.87 -20.78 0.82
CA VAL A 235 3.45 -19.56 0.27
C VAL A 235 3.14 -18.39 1.20
N MET A 236 4.19 -17.83 1.79
CA MET A 236 4.13 -16.58 2.53
C MET A 236 4.10 -15.41 1.57
N VAL A 237 3.26 -14.41 1.84
CA VAL A 237 3.15 -13.17 1.03
C VAL A 237 2.99 -12.00 1.97
N SER A 238 3.88 -11.01 1.91
CA SER A 238 3.89 -9.86 2.84
C SER A 238 2.58 -9.07 2.85
N SER A 239 1.88 -9.00 1.71
CA SER A 239 0.58 -8.32 1.59
C SER A 239 -0.63 -9.15 2.04
N ARG A 240 -0.45 -10.38 2.51
CA ARG A 240 -1.54 -11.19 3.08
C ARG A 240 -1.63 -10.98 4.59
N PRO A 241 -2.81 -10.67 5.14
CA PRO A 241 -2.97 -10.39 6.57
C PRO A 241 -2.46 -11.50 7.51
N ALA A 242 -2.68 -12.76 7.14
CA ALA A 242 -2.21 -13.91 7.93
C ALA A 242 -0.68 -14.01 7.92
N SER A 243 -0.06 -13.89 6.73
CA SER A 243 1.40 -13.91 6.59
C SER A 243 2.04 -12.72 7.31
N ALA A 244 1.51 -11.49 7.11
CA ALA A 244 2.01 -10.31 7.79
C ALA A 244 1.92 -10.42 9.33
N LEU A 245 0.84 -11.02 9.84
CA LEU A 245 0.71 -11.28 11.28
C LEU A 245 1.76 -12.27 11.77
N GLU A 246 2.03 -13.35 11.02
CA GLU A 246 3.03 -14.34 11.40
C GLU A 246 4.46 -13.78 11.31
N MET A 247 4.79 -13.04 10.24
CA MET A 247 6.07 -12.34 10.12
C MET A 247 6.31 -11.43 11.33
N GLN A 248 5.31 -10.64 11.71
CA GLN A 248 5.37 -9.77 12.90
C GLN A 248 5.58 -10.57 14.19
N ARG A 249 4.90 -11.70 14.36
CA ARG A 249 5.08 -12.58 15.52
C ARG A 249 6.51 -13.15 15.60
N ARG A 250 7.06 -13.57 14.47
CA ARG A 250 8.44 -14.11 14.37
C ARG A 250 9.46 -13.03 14.72
N ALA A 251 9.30 -11.80 14.19
CA ALA A 251 10.16 -10.69 14.51
C ALA A 251 10.15 -10.36 16.03
N ILE A 252 8.95 -10.27 16.65
CA ILE A 252 8.81 -10.02 18.09
C ILE A 252 9.45 -11.15 18.92
N ARG A 253 9.27 -12.42 18.52
CA ARG A 253 9.91 -13.55 19.23
C ARG A 253 11.43 -13.49 19.14
N ARG A 254 11.97 -13.04 18.01
CA ARG A 254 13.41 -12.95 17.79
C ARG A 254 14.05 -11.78 18.54
N THR A 255 13.41 -10.61 18.52
CA THR A 255 13.96 -9.39 19.13
C THR A 255 13.62 -9.25 20.61
N HIS A 256 12.62 -9.99 21.10
CA HIS A 256 12.02 -9.78 22.43
C HIS A 256 11.54 -8.34 22.65
N ASP A 257 11.29 -7.59 21.56
CA ASP A 257 10.78 -6.22 21.56
C ASP A 257 9.38 -6.16 20.95
N GLY A 258 8.50 -5.41 21.59
CA GLY A 258 7.13 -5.19 21.11
C GLY A 258 7.05 -4.34 19.83
N GLY A 259 8.10 -3.60 19.51
CA GLY A 259 8.23 -2.71 18.36
C GLY A 259 8.36 -1.23 18.70
N LEU A 260 8.70 -0.45 17.68
CA LEU A 260 9.03 0.98 17.74
C LEU A 260 7.93 1.87 18.38
N LEU A 261 6.66 1.45 18.27
CA LEU A 261 5.48 2.26 18.60
C LEU A 261 4.74 1.79 19.86
N THR A 262 5.40 1.01 20.73
CA THR A 262 4.78 0.41 21.92
C THR A 262 4.31 1.43 22.95
N VAL A 263 4.97 2.60 23.05
CA VAL A 263 4.65 3.64 24.02
C VAL A 263 3.83 4.76 23.37
N ASP A 264 2.52 4.78 23.64
CA ASP A 264 1.55 5.76 23.12
C ASP A 264 1.70 6.02 21.61
N GLY A 265 2.00 4.95 20.86
CA GLY A 265 2.27 5.03 19.44
C GLY A 265 1.04 4.83 18.56
N ALA A 266 1.15 5.34 17.32
CA ALA A 266 0.17 5.19 16.26
C ALA A 266 0.81 4.69 14.96
N SER A 267 0.19 3.67 14.32
CA SER A 267 0.61 3.08 13.04
C SER A 267 -0.48 3.29 11.99
N ARG A 268 -0.10 3.84 10.83
CA ARG A 268 -1.04 4.32 9.79
C ARG A 268 -0.59 3.89 8.39
N GLY A 269 -1.40 3.13 7.67
CA GLY A 269 -1.11 2.68 6.30
C GLY A 269 -0.03 1.58 6.19
N ASN A 270 0.35 0.95 7.28
CA ASN A 270 1.50 0.06 7.35
C ASN A 270 1.12 -1.42 7.17
N LEU A 271 2.06 -2.25 6.73
CA LEU A 271 1.92 -3.70 6.76
C LEU A 271 1.91 -4.21 8.21
N PHE A 272 2.73 -3.63 9.09
CA PHE A 272 2.94 -4.08 10.46
C PHE A 272 2.56 -3.02 11.49
N SER A 273 2.29 -3.48 12.72
CA SER A 273 1.78 -2.58 13.76
C SER A 273 2.84 -1.78 14.49
N GLY A 274 4.09 -2.22 14.50
CA GLY A 274 5.14 -1.62 15.34
C GLY A 274 4.83 -1.63 16.84
N GLY A 275 3.89 -2.48 17.29
CA GLY A 275 3.44 -2.49 18.69
C GLY A 275 2.45 -1.37 19.04
N ALA A 276 2.01 -0.56 18.08
CA ALA A 276 1.15 0.61 18.32
C ALA A 276 -0.20 0.26 18.94
N GLY A 277 -0.61 1.08 19.90
CA GLY A 277 -1.95 1.04 20.50
C GLY A 277 -3.04 1.60 19.59
N GLN A 278 -2.69 2.52 18.67
CA GLN A 278 -3.58 3.18 17.71
C GLN A 278 -3.28 2.72 16.29
N LEU A 279 -4.31 2.21 15.59
CA LEU A 279 -4.16 1.57 14.29
C LEU A 279 -5.16 2.13 13.28
N ALA A 280 -4.71 2.39 12.03
CA ALA A 280 -5.59 2.58 10.89
C ALA A 280 -4.92 2.06 9.62
N LEU A 281 -5.63 1.23 8.85
CA LEU A 281 -5.13 0.59 7.63
C LEU A 281 -3.84 -0.23 7.89
N VAL A 282 -3.79 -0.99 9.00
CA VAL A 282 -2.66 -1.85 9.34
C VAL A 282 -2.99 -3.30 9.01
N LEU A 283 -2.20 -3.88 8.10
CA LEU A 283 -2.52 -5.16 7.46
C LEU A 283 -2.44 -6.34 8.42
N SER A 284 -1.34 -6.48 9.18
CA SER A 284 -1.13 -7.58 10.14
C SER A 284 -2.23 -7.69 11.20
N MET A 285 -2.91 -6.58 11.47
CA MET A 285 -3.99 -6.51 12.45
C MET A 285 -5.35 -6.85 11.86
N ALA A 286 -5.50 -6.86 10.53
CA ALA A 286 -6.74 -7.20 9.85
C ALA A 286 -7.12 -8.67 10.04
N ALA A 287 -6.15 -9.58 10.22
CA ALA A 287 -6.36 -11.00 10.49
C ALA A 287 -6.89 -11.28 11.91
N ARG A 288 -6.76 -10.37 12.86
CA ARG A 288 -7.16 -10.60 14.26
C ARG A 288 -8.65 -10.33 14.48
N ARG A 289 -9.39 -11.34 14.94
CA ARG A 289 -10.80 -11.20 15.34
C ARG A 289 -10.96 -10.10 16.40
N GLY A 290 -11.85 -9.12 16.17
CA GLY A 290 -12.13 -8.00 17.09
C GLY A 290 -11.20 -6.79 16.95
N LYS A 291 -9.91 -6.92 16.67
CA LYS A 291 -8.97 -5.79 16.48
C LYS A 291 -9.01 -5.20 15.06
N GLY A 292 -9.45 -5.96 14.07
CA GLY A 292 -9.72 -5.44 12.72
C GLY A 292 -10.78 -4.33 12.69
N ARG A 293 -11.68 -4.26 13.68
CA ARG A 293 -12.61 -3.13 13.86
C ARG A 293 -11.87 -1.83 14.22
N ARG A 294 -10.82 -1.87 15.03
CA ARG A 294 -10.04 -0.68 15.43
C ARG A 294 -9.20 -0.14 14.28
N SER A 295 -8.59 -1.01 13.47
CA SER A 295 -7.85 -0.60 12.28
C SER A 295 -8.74 0.10 11.25
N ARG A 296 -10.01 -0.30 11.14
CA ARG A 296 -11.01 0.32 10.25
C ARG A 296 -11.63 1.59 10.83
N ALA A 297 -11.60 1.79 12.14
CA ALA A 297 -12.22 2.96 12.77
C ALA A 297 -11.66 4.29 12.26
N GLY A 298 -10.36 4.37 11.98
CA GLY A 298 -9.73 5.56 11.39
C GLY A 298 -10.23 5.87 9.98
N TYR A 299 -10.38 4.83 9.14
CA TYR A 299 -10.94 4.94 7.80
C TYR A 299 -12.38 5.48 7.84
N PHE A 300 -13.23 4.92 8.69
CA PHE A 300 -14.60 5.36 8.84
C PHE A 300 -14.71 6.76 9.46
N ALA A 301 -13.84 7.11 10.40
CA ALA A 301 -13.82 8.44 11.01
C ALA A 301 -13.54 9.53 9.95
N TYR A 302 -12.68 9.27 8.98
CA TYR A 302 -12.42 10.19 7.87
C TYR A 302 -13.65 10.40 6.99
N PHE A 303 -14.31 9.32 6.57
CA PHE A 303 -15.49 9.36 5.70
C PHE A 303 -16.79 9.74 6.42
N SER A 304 -16.78 9.83 7.75
CA SER A 304 -17.93 10.37 8.51
C SER A 304 -18.15 11.87 8.31
N ASP A 305 -17.15 12.59 7.77
CA ASP A 305 -17.33 13.97 7.32
C ASP A 305 -17.70 13.96 5.82
N PRO A 306 -18.93 14.40 5.45
CA PRO A 306 -19.38 14.39 4.05
C PRO A 306 -18.48 15.21 3.11
N ALA A 307 -17.85 16.27 3.62
CA ALA A 307 -16.93 17.09 2.81
C ALA A 307 -15.68 16.31 2.43
N ASN A 308 -15.14 15.49 3.36
CA ASN A 308 -14.00 14.62 3.07
C ASN A 308 -14.40 13.52 2.08
N ALA A 309 -15.55 12.85 2.35
CA ALA A 309 -16.05 11.78 1.49
C ALA A 309 -16.22 12.26 0.04
N THR A 310 -16.85 13.41 -0.13
CA THR A 310 -17.12 13.96 -1.47
C THR A 310 -15.84 14.42 -2.17
N ARG A 311 -14.95 15.11 -1.45
CA ARG A 311 -13.64 15.53 -2.02
C ARG A 311 -12.84 14.32 -2.50
N THR A 312 -12.76 13.28 -1.68
CA THR A 312 -12.03 12.07 -2.01
C THR A 312 -12.69 11.31 -3.17
N ALA A 313 -14.02 11.23 -3.21
CA ALA A 313 -14.75 10.60 -4.32
C ALA A 313 -14.50 11.33 -5.66
N LEU A 314 -14.60 12.66 -5.69
CA LEU A 314 -14.30 13.43 -6.90
C LEU A 314 -12.83 13.31 -7.33
N SER A 315 -11.91 13.35 -6.35
CA SER A 315 -10.48 13.17 -6.62
C SER A 315 -10.19 11.76 -7.14
N PHE A 316 -10.87 10.75 -6.62
CA PHE A 316 -10.77 9.36 -7.09
C PHE A 316 -11.21 9.23 -8.54
N VAL A 317 -12.39 9.74 -8.88
CA VAL A 317 -12.88 9.74 -10.26
C VAL A 317 -11.93 10.50 -11.19
N ALA A 318 -11.46 11.68 -10.78
CA ALA A 318 -10.50 12.47 -11.55
C ALA A 318 -9.17 11.71 -11.76
N GLU A 319 -8.71 10.93 -10.76
CA GLU A 319 -7.49 10.13 -10.87
C GLU A 319 -7.68 8.95 -11.83
N VAL A 320 -8.83 8.28 -11.80
CA VAL A 320 -9.18 7.22 -12.77
C VAL A 320 -9.11 7.76 -14.19
N PHE A 321 -9.76 8.89 -14.48
CA PHE A 321 -9.69 9.51 -15.82
C PHE A 321 -8.29 9.98 -16.18
N ARG A 322 -7.52 10.48 -15.20
CA ARG A 322 -6.12 10.87 -15.41
C ARG A 322 -5.28 9.68 -15.82
N GLU A 323 -5.41 8.55 -15.14
CA GLU A 323 -4.69 7.32 -15.49
C GLU A 323 -5.05 6.84 -16.89
N ILE A 324 -6.33 6.78 -17.23
CA ILE A 324 -6.79 6.40 -18.57
C ILE A 324 -6.17 7.33 -19.63
N GLY A 325 -6.19 8.64 -19.39
CA GLY A 325 -5.60 9.64 -20.29
C GLY A 325 -4.07 9.52 -20.41
N GLN A 326 -3.37 9.26 -19.31
CA GLN A 326 -1.91 9.06 -19.29
C GLN A 326 -1.51 7.77 -20.02
N SER A 327 -2.17 6.66 -19.72
CA SER A 327 -1.95 5.36 -20.36
C SER A 327 -2.22 5.42 -21.89
N THR A 328 -3.31 6.07 -22.30
CA THR A 328 -3.65 6.27 -23.72
C THR A 328 -2.60 7.13 -24.42
N ARG A 329 -2.15 8.23 -23.80
CA ARG A 329 -1.11 9.10 -24.35
C ARG A 329 0.24 8.37 -24.47
N ALA A 330 0.64 7.60 -23.45
CA ALA A 330 1.86 6.80 -23.48
C ALA A 330 1.82 5.77 -24.61
N ARG A 331 0.63 5.14 -24.83
CA ARG A 331 0.39 4.21 -25.92
C ARG A 331 0.49 4.89 -27.30
N ALA A 332 -0.17 6.04 -27.45
CA ALA A 332 -0.14 6.81 -28.70
C ALA A 332 1.26 7.30 -29.07
N ARG A 333 2.06 7.68 -28.05
CA ARG A 333 3.45 8.14 -28.23
C ARG A 333 4.48 7.00 -28.30
N LYS A 334 4.04 5.75 -28.24
CA LYS A 334 4.90 4.54 -28.27
C LYS A 334 6.02 4.59 -27.22
N VAL A 335 5.72 5.12 -26.01
CA VAL A 335 6.70 5.18 -24.91
C VAL A 335 7.16 3.77 -24.53
N THR A 336 8.46 3.57 -24.37
CA THR A 336 9.10 2.30 -23.96
C THR A 336 10.08 2.58 -22.81
N PRO A 337 10.23 1.67 -21.82
CA PRO A 337 9.46 0.45 -21.61
C PRO A 337 8.01 0.72 -21.21
N ARG A 338 7.11 -0.22 -21.45
CA ARG A 338 5.68 -0.08 -21.15
C ARG A 338 5.02 -1.41 -20.85
N ILE A 339 4.19 -1.42 -19.80
CA ILE A 339 3.31 -2.54 -19.45
C ILE A 339 1.83 -2.19 -19.70
N LYS A 340 0.96 -3.18 -19.54
CA LYS A 340 -0.49 -2.97 -19.66
C LYS A 340 -1.03 -2.28 -18.41
N ARG A 341 -1.62 -1.08 -18.60
CA ARG A 341 -2.22 -0.24 -17.55
C ARG A 341 -3.75 -0.18 -17.70
N GLY A 342 -4.39 -1.30 -17.98
CA GLY A 342 -5.84 -1.40 -18.23
C GLY A 342 -6.57 -2.21 -17.15
N GLY A 343 -7.87 -2.49 -17.42
CA GLY A 343 -8.70 -3.26 -16.50
C GLY A 343 -8.95 -2.53 -15.17
N LEU A 344 -8.65 -3.15 -14.05
CA LEU A 344 -8.84 -2.58 -12.71
C LEU A 344 -7.73 -1.60 -12.27
N TYR A 345 -6.61 -1.51 -13.00
CA TYR A 345 -5.47 -0.70 -12.58
C TYR A 345 -5.79 0.78 -12.31
N PRO A 346 -6.58 1.50 -13.16
CA PRO A 346 -6.94 2.88 -12.86
C PRO A 346 -7.63 3.08 -11.51
N PHE A 347 -8.42 2.09 -11.07
CA PHE A 347 -9.10 2.13 -9.78
C PHE A 347 -8.14 1.82 -8.62
N ILE A 348 -7.21 0.86 -8.79
CA ILE A 348 -6.18 0.52 -7.81
C ILE A 348 -5.29 1.74 -7.59
N ARG A 349 -4.79 2.34 -8.65
CA ARG A 349 -4.00 3.57 -8.60
C ARG A 349 -4.75 4.70 -7.90
N ALA A 350 -6.02 4.93 -8.25
CA ALA A 350 -6.83 5.97 -7.62
C ALA A 350 -7.05 5.69 -6.12
N PHE A 351 -7.17 4.43 -5.73
CA PHE A 351 -7.24 4.05 -4.32
C PHE A 351 -5.96 4.42 -3.57
N ALA A 352 -4.79 3.97 -4.03
CA ALA A 352 -3.51 4.24 -3.40
C ALA A 352 -3.16 5.73 -3.37
N THR A 353 -3.33 6.43 -4.50
CA THR A 353 -2.89 7.83 -4.64
C THR A 353 -3.87 8.86 -4.07
N VAL A 354 -5.11 8.48 -3.80
CA VAL A 354 -6.15 9.41 -3.29
C VAL A 354 -6.72 8.92 -1.98
N VAL A 355 -7.37 7.74 -1.95
CA VAL A 355 -8.13 7.30 -0.78
C VAL A 355 -7.21 7.00 0.39
N GLU A 356 -6.22 6.17 0.17
CA GLU A 356 -5.27 5.74 1.21
C GLU A 356 -4.47 6.93 1.73
N ARG A 357 -3.87 7.72 0.84
CA ARG A 357 -3.17 8.96 1.19
C ARG A 357 -4.02 9.90 2.04
N ASP A 358 -5.24 10.20 1.62
CA ASP A 358 -6.11 11.16 2.33
C ASP A 358 -6.49 10.64 3.73
N VAL A 359 -6.76 9.34 3.85
CA VAL A 359 -7.08 8.70 5.13
C VAL A 359 -5.87 8.68 6.06
N VAL A 360 -4.70 8.29 5.55
CA VAL A 360 -3.45 8.24 6.33
C VAL A 360 -3.06 9.63 6.83
N VAL A 361 -3.05 10.63 5.95
CA VAL A 361 -2.74 12.03 6.33
C VAL A 361 -3.71 12.55 7.39
N ALA A 362 -5.02 12.31 7.22
CA ALA A 362 -6.01 12.74 8.21
C ALA A 362 -5.82 12.02 9.58
N ALA A 363 -5.43 10.74 9.55
CA ALA A 363 -5.16 9.98 10.78
C ALA A 363 -3.90 10.52 11.49
N VAL A 364 -2.81 10.79 10.75
CA VAL A 364 -1.60 11.42 11.29
C VAL A 364 -1.93 12.76 11.98
N LEU A 365 -2.67 13.63 11.30
CA LEU A 365 -3.11 14.90 11.89
C LEU A 365 -3.94 14.70 13.16
N GLY A 366 -4.83 13.69 13.15
CA GLY A 366 -5.62 13.32 14.33
C GLY A 366 -4.76 12.88 15.51
N ASP A 367 -3.71 12.10 15.27
CA ASP A 367 -2.77 11.64 16.30
C ASP A 367 -1.91 12.78 16.85
N MET A 368 -1.45 13.68 15.98
CA MET A 368 -0.71 14.87 16.40
C MET A 368 -1.59 15.79 17.28
N PHE A 369 -2.87 15.96 16.95
CA PHE A 369 -3.81 16.67 17.79
C PHE A 369 -4.15 15.95 19.09
N ALA A 370 -4.06 14.63 19.12
CA ALA A 370 -4.21 13.84 20.33
C ALA A 370 -2.96 13.87 21.23
N GLY A 371 -1.84 14.45 20.73
CA GLY A 371 -0.59 14.56 21.46
C GLY A 371 0.20 13.25 21.57
N ARG A 372 0.05 12.31 20.57
CA ARG A 372 0.74 11.02 20.58
C ARG A 372 2.25 11.18 20.64
N THR A 373 2.93 10.24 21.31
CA THR A 373 4.38 10.27 21.46
C THR A 373 5.11 9.94 20.15
N ALA A 374 4.63 8.93 19.44
CA ALA A 374 5.19 8.48 18.17
C ALA A 374 4.09 8.17 17.16
N VAL A 375 4.28 8.59 15.92
CA VAL A 375 3.39 8.23 14.80
C VAL A 375 4.26 7.74 13.67
N TYR A 376 3.96 6.56 13.11
CA TYR A 376 4.59 6.06 11.90
C TYR A 376 3.51 5.86 10.83
N ALA A 377 3.73 6.46 9.66
CA ALA A 377 2.77 6.45 8.59
C ALA A 377 3.44 6.18 7.25
N ASP A 378 2.86 5.28 6.48
CA ASP A 378 3.30 4.96 5.13
C ASP A 378 2.43 5.64 4.08
N LEU A 379 3.06 6.19 3.05
CA LEU A 379 2.46 6.89 1.92
C LEU A 379 2.81 6.15 0.62
N VAL A 380 2.08 5.11 0.31
CA VAL A 380 2.34 4.13 -0.77
C VAL A 380 2.14 4.65 -2.21
N ALA A 381 1.67 5.89 -2.35
CA ALA A 381 1.19 6.43 -3.62
C ALA A 381 2.26 6.47 -4.72
N TYR A 382 3.53 6.70 -4.39
CA TYR A 382 4.60 6.78 -5.37
C TYR A 382 5.00 5.41 -5.88
N ASP A 383 5.19 4.44 -5.00
CA ASP A 383 5.58 3.08 -5.34
C ASP A 383 4.63 2.46 -6.37
N GLU A 384 3.32 2.51 -6.11
CA GLU A 384 2.29 2.00 -7.03
C GLU A 384 2.37 2.62 -8.43
N VAL A 385 2.61 3.93 -8.51
CA VAL A 385 2.67 4.61 -9.82
C VAL A 385 4.00 4.35 -10.51
N ALA A 386 5.10 4.31 -9.77
CA ALA A 386 6.43 4.07 -10.31
C ALA A 386 6.57 2.65 -10.89
N HIS A 387 5.96 1.64 -10.27
CA HIS A 387 5.89 0.28 -10.83
C HIS A 387 5.34 0.23 -12.26
N HIS A 388 4.35 1.07 -12.56
CA HIS A 388 3.62 1.04 -13.83
C HIS A 388 4.07 2.10 -14.84
N SER A 389 4.72 3.15 -14.35
CA SER A 389 5.11 4.31 -15.17
C SER A 389 6.63 4.52 -15.25
N GLY A 390 7.37 3.92 -14.34
CA GLY A 390 8.79 4.14 -14.11
C GLY A 390 9.06 5.22 -13.05
N PRO A 391 10.13 5.06 -12.26
CA PRO A 391 10.46 5.92 -11.11
C PRO A 391 10.70 7.40 -11.50
N HIS A 392 11.28 7.66 -12.66
CA HIS A 392 11.59 9.01 -13.17
C HIS A 392 10.54 9.53 -14.15
N SER A 393 9.37 8.91 -14.22
CA SER A 393 8.33 9.33 -15.15
C SER A 393 7.62 10.61 -14.66
N ARG A 394 7.12 11.41 -15.62
CA ARG A 394 6.26 12.58 -15.29
C ARG A 394 5.02 12.21 -14.47
N ASP A 395 4.58 10.97 -14.55
CA ASP A 395 3.44 10.49 -13.79
C ASP A 395 3.83 10.31 -12.32
N ALA A 396 5.00 9.74 -12.05
CA ALA A 396 5.59 9.59 -10.72
C ALA A 396 5.95 10.98 -10.10
N GLU A 397 6.58 11.88 -10.87
CA GLU A 397 6.88 13.25 -10.43
C GLU A 397 5.64 14.01 -9.93
N LYS A 398 4.50 13.85 -10.63
CA LYS A 398 3.23 14.46 -10.20
C LYS A 398 2.66 13.84 -8.92
N VAL A 399 2.98 12.59 -8.63
CA VAL A 399 2.64 11.97 -7.36
C VAL A 399 3.50 12.56 -6.25
N LEU A 400 4.81 12.70 -6.46
CA LEU A 400 5.73 13.36 -5.51
C LEU A 400 5.27 14.78 -5.17
N LEU A 401 4.85 15.57 -6.17
CA LEU A 401 4.28 16.92 -5.92
C LEU A 401 3.03 16.88 -5.03
N ARG A 402 2.19 15.84 -5.14
CA ARG A 402 1.00 15.71 -4.29
C ARG A 402 1.36 15.23 -2.88
N LEU A 403 2.34 14.34 -2.75
CA LEU A 403 2.88 13.92 -1.47
C LEU A 403 3.52 15.10 -0.74
N ASP A 404 4.32 15.93 -1.43
CA ASP A 404 4.93 17.13 -0.86
C ASP A 404 3.90 18.12 -0.29
N ARG A 405 2.74 18.27 -0.96
CA ARG A 405 1.63 19.08 -0.42
C ARG A 405 1.06 18.49 0.87
N SER A 406 1.05 17.16 1.01
CA SER A 406 0.64 16.50 2.25
C SER A 406 1.68 16.71 3.36
N LEU A 407 2.97 16.64 3.02
CA LEU A 407 4.07 16.95 3.94
C LEU A 407 3.99 18.41 4.43
N ALA A 408 3.79 19.37 3.50
CA ALA A 408 3.58 20.77 3.83
C ALA A 408 2.40 20.99 4.79
N LEU A 409 1.31 20.27 4.60
CA LEU A 409 0.15 20.34 5.49
C LEU A 409 0.49 19.80 6.89
N ILE A 410 1.14 18.62 6.98
CA ILE A 410 1.54 18.01 8.25
C ILE A 410 2.51 18.94 8.99
N ALA A 411 3.54 19.47 8.30
CA ALA A 411 4.52 20.39 8.87
C ALA A 411 3.84 21.65 9.41
N LYS A 412 2.94 22.25 8.63
CA LYS A 412 2.22 23.45 9.08
C LYS A 412 1.31 23.19 10.28
N ILE A 413 0.69 22.02 10.36
CA ILE A 413 -0.17 21.67 11.49
C ILE A 413 0.65 21.38 12.75
N ALA A 414 1.88 20.87 12.61
CA ALA A 414 2.78 20.64 13.74
C ALA A 414 2.97 21.89 14.61
N ASP A 415 2.90 23.10 14.02
CA ASP A 415 2.97 24.36 14.75
C ASP A 415 1.76 24.66 15.65
N HIS A 416 0.64 23.97 15.41
CA HIS A 416 -0.64 24.23 16.07
C HIS A 416 -1.10 23.08 16.98
N THR A 417 -0.26 22.06 17.16
CA THR A 417 -0.56 20.89 18.01
C THR A 417 -0.26 21.17 19.48
N PRO A 418 -0.93 20.45 20.43
CA PRO A 418 -0.68 20.63 21.87
C PRO A 418 0.75 20.21 22.27
N ARG A 419 1.35 19.26 21.56
CA ARG A 419 2.73 18.80 21.70
C ARG A 419 3.57 19.29 20.51
N ALA A 420 4.82 19.67 20.72
CA ALA A 420 5.76 19.89 19.63
C ALA A 420 6.08 18.57 18.93
N TYR A 421 6.26 18.59 17.61
CA TYR A 421 6.62 17.39 16.85
C TYR A 421 7.90 17.59 16.04
N ARG A 422 8.74 16.57 16.06
CA ARG A 422 9.84 16.38 15.12
C ARG A 422 9.32 15.54 13.96
N ILE A 423 9.56 15.97 12.73
CA ILE A 423 9.17 15.25 11.53
C ILE A 423 10.41 14.61 10.93
N VAL A 424 10.37 13.32 10.77
CA VAL A 424 11.39 12.51 10.09
C VAL A 424 10.73 11.94 8.84
N LEU A 425 11.34 12.19 7.69
CA LEU A 425 10.93 11.58 6.43
C LEU A 425 11.91 10.46 6.10
N LEU A 426 11.40 9.33 5.66
CA LEU A 426 12.22 8.17 5.29
C LEU A 426 11.62 7.43 4.11
N SER A 427 12.40 6.55 3.50
CA SER A 427 11.89 5.51 2.62
C SER A 427 12.45 4.16 3.06
N ASP A 428 11.76 3.12 2.67
CA ASP A 428 12.06 1.72 2.98
C ASP A 428 12.91 1.06 1.89
N HIS A 429 12.78 1.50 0.63
CA HIS A 429 13.58 1.14 -0.54
C HIS A 429 13.45 2.21 -1.62
N GLY A 430 14.16 2.05 -2.72
CA GLY A 430 13.96 2.80 -3.96
C GLY A 430 13.38 1.90 -5.06
N GLN A 431 13.43 2.35 -6.30
CA GLN A 431 13.07 1.56 -7.48
C GLN A 431 14.09 1.75 -8.59
N SER A 432 14.42 0.66 -9.31
CA SER A 432 15.22 0.69 -10.53
C SER A 432 14.35 0.57 -11.76
N LEU A 433 14.69 1.31 -12.81
CA LEU A 433 13.96 1.29 -14.08
C LEU A 433 14.37 0.06 -14.90
N GLY A 434 13.44 -0.49 -15.71
CA GLY A 434 13.79 -1.45 -16.73
C GLY A 434 12.63 -2.03 -17.50
N GLU A 435 12.92 -2.67 -18.61
CA GLU A 435 11.96 -3.48 -19.31
C GLU A 435 11.74 -4.80 -18.57
N THR A 436 10.50 -5.30 -18.54
CA THR A 436 10.22 -6.59 -17.91
C THR A 436 11.02 -7.72 -18.57
N PHE A 437 11.43 -8.71 -17.78
CA PHE A 437 12.14 -9.88 -18.30
C PHE A 437 11.38 -10.56 -19.45
N ALA A 438 10.07 -10.75 -19.27
CA ALA A 438 9.22 -11.32 -20.31
C ALA A 438 9.06 -10.41 -21.54
N GLY A 439 9.15 -9.10 -21.38
CA GLY A 439 9.11 -8.13 -22.48
C GLY A 439 10.36 -8.23 -23.35
N LYS A 440 11.53 -8.25 -22.71
CA LYS A 440 12.83 -8.25 -23.37
C LYS A 440 13.21 -9.61 -23.98
N TYR A 441 12.93 -10.69 -23.28
CA TYR A 441 13.40 -12.03 -23.67
C TYR A 441 12.30 -12.94 -24.22
N GLY A 442 11.04 -12.51 -24.19
CA GLY A 442 9.90 -13.28 -24.76
C GLY A 442 9.45 -14.48 -23.92
N LEU A 443 10.06 -14.72 -22.76
CA LEU A 443 9.72 -15.81 -21.85
C LEU A 443 9.77 -15.33 -20.38
N THR A 444 9.04 -15.98 -19.50
CA THR A 444 9.05 -15.68 -18.05
C THR A 444 10.16 -16.47 -17.35
N LEU A 445 10.51 -16.06 -16.11
CA LEU A 445 11.40 -16.86 -15.27
C LEU A 445 10.86 -18.30 -15.09
N LYS A 446 9.56 -18.45 -14.90
CA LYS A 446 8.90 -19.76 -14.80
C LYS A 446 9.09 -20.60 -16.07
N ASP A 447 8.98 -19.98 -17.25
CA ASP A 447 9.22 -20.66 -18.54
C ASP A 447 10.68 -21.10 -18.68
N LEU A 448 11.62 -20.22 -18.27
CA LEU A 448 13.04 -20.52 -18.29
C LEU A 448 13.40 -21.69 -17.36
N VAL A 449 12.88 -21.69 -16.14
CA VAL A 449 13.04 -22.79 -15.17
C VAL A 449 12.45 -24.10 -15.74
N ARG A 450 11.24 -24.04 -16.32
CA ARG A 450 10.64 -25.24 -16.94
C ARG A 450 11.50 -25.79 -18.08
N ALA A 451 12.06 -24.91 -18.93
CA ALA A 451 12.98 -25.32 -19.98
C ALA A 451 14.22 -25.98 -19.42
N GLY A 452 14.87 -25.38 -18.41
CA GLY A 452 16.05 -25.93 -17.74
C GLY A 452 15.78 -27.26 -17.01
N CYS A 453 14.55 -27.48 -16.54
CA CYS A 453 14.11 -28.74 -15.96
C CYS A 453 13.68 -29.80 -17.02
N GLY A 454 13.72 -29.49 -18.32
CA GLY A 454 13.21 -30.40 -19.38
C GLY A 454 11.69 -30.55 -19.39
N LEU A 455 10.95 -29.62 -18.76
CA LEU A 455 9.49 -29.61 -18.70
C LEU A 455 8.87 -28.85 -19.88
N PRO A 456 7.67 -29.21 -20.35
CA PRO A 456 7.00 -28.51 -21.43
C PRO A 456 6.82 -27.03 -21.11
N VAL A 457 7.21 -26.16 -22.06
CA VAL A 457 6.98 -24.71 -21.96
C VAL A 457 5.75 -24.33 -22.76
N PRO A 458 4.82 -23.54 -22.19
CA PRO A 458 3.63 -23.05 -22.92
C PRO A 458 4.03 -22.25 -24.16
N ARG A 459 3.30 -22.42 -25.28
CA ARG A 459 3.58 -21.68 -26.52
C ARG A 459 3.44 -20.16 -26.43
N ARG A 460 2.75 -19.65 -25.39
CA ARG A 460 2.65 -18.22 -25.04
C ARG A 460 3.05 -18.06 -23.59
N ALA A 461 4.05 -17.22 -23.35
CA ALA A 461 4.45 -16.81 -22.01
C ALA A 461 3.22 -16.28 -21.23
N GLN A 462 2.87 -16.95 -20.14
CA GLN A 462 1.89 -16.44 -19.20
C GLN A 462 2.61 -15.39 -18.35
N ARG A 463 2.33 -14.12 -18.60
CA ARG A 463 2.97 -13.01 -17.89
C ARG A 463 2.65 -13.07 -16.39
N THR A 464 3.67 -13.02 -15.57
CA THR A 464 3.53 -12.95 -14.12
C THR A 464 3.01 -11.57 -13.74
N ARG A 465 1.81 -11.50 -13.17
CA ARG A 465 1.23 -10.23 -12.74
C ARG A 465 2.02 -9.68 -11.55
N SER A 466 2.19 -8.35 -11.52
CA SER A 466 2.76 -7.66 -10.36
C SER A 466 1.95 -7.96 -9.10
N ALA A 467 2.65 -8.31 -8.03
CA ALA A 467 2.11 -8.33 -6.67
C ALA A 467 2.10 -6.90 -6.15
N SER A 468 1.12 -6.11 -6.55
CA SER A 468 0.96 -4.76 -6.04
C SER A 468 0.27 -4.81 -4.68
N GLU A 469 0.91 -4.20 -3.68
CA GLU A 469 0.36 -4.07 -2.31
C GLU A 469 -0.98 -3.36 -2.33
N ALA A 470 -1.12 -2.32 -3.15
CA ALA A 470 -2.36 -1.60 -3.33
C ALA A 470 -3.48 -2.48 -3.90
N ARG A 471 -3.16 -3.45 -4.77
CA ARG A 471 -4.14 -4.41 -5.29
C ARG A 471 -4.69 -5.31 -4.17
N ASP A 472 -3.80 -5.80 -3.33
CA ASP A 472 -4.20 -6.66 -2.21
C ASP A 472 -4.93 -5.85 -1.14
N ALA A 473 -4.52 -4.62 -0.86
CA ALA A 473 -5.24 -3.69 0.02
C ALA A 473 -6.67 -3.40 -0.49
N VAL A 474 -6.85 -3.17 -1.79
CA VAL A 474 -8.18 -3.01 -2.40
C VAL A 474 -9.01 -4.28 -2.28
N ARG A 475 -8.42 -5.46 -2.51
CA ARG A 475 -9.14 -6.75 -2.37
C ARG A 475 -9.57 -7.01 -0.93
N ILE A 476 -8.70 -6.73 0.03
CA ILE A 476 -9.02 -6.83 1.46
C ILE A 476 -10.13 -5.85 1.82
N ALA A 477 -10.07 -4.62 1.33
CA ALA A 477 -11.13 -3.63 1.53
C ALA A 477 -12.47 -4.07 0.91
N LEU A 478 -12.44 -4.81 -0.20
CA LEU A 478 -13.61 -5.35 -0.89
C LEU A 478 -14.05 -6.75 -0.42
N HIS A 479 -13.43 -7.33 0.60
CA HIS A 479 -13.68 -8.71 1.08
C HIS A 479 -13.56 -9.78 -0.03
N ARG A 480 -12.74 -9.56 -1.05
CA ARG A 480 -12.46 -10.54 -2.09
C ARG A 480 -11.25 -11.39 -1.73
N PRO A 481 -11.24 -12.69 -2.05
CA PRO A 481 -10.05 -13.52 -1.86
C PRO A 481 -8.86 -12.91 -2.60
N VAL A 482 -7.69 -12.91 -1.96
CA VAL A 482 -6.45 -12.52 -2.63
C VAL A 482 -6.15 -13.59 -3.70
N GLU A 483 -6.11 -13.20 -4.98
CA GLU A 483 -5.76 -14.12 -6.08
C GLU A 483 -4.33 -14.62 -5.90
N GLY A 484 -4.10 -15.89 -6.13
CA GLY A 484 -2.76 -16.47 -6.10
C GLY A 484 -2.67 -17.87 -5.55
N GLN A 485 -3.74 -18.39 -4.90
CA GLN A 485 -3.66 -19.74 -4.34
C GLN A 485 -3.62 -20.87 -5.40
N GLN A 486 -4.22 -20.67 -6.57
CA GLN A 486 -4.28 -21.75 -7.59
C GLN A 486 -3.02 -21.82 -8.46
N ASP A 487 -2.31 -20.71 -8.69
CA ASP A 487 -1.09 -20.67 -9.52
C ASP A 487 0.21 -20.92 -8.72
N GLU A 488 0.13 -20.87 -7.38
CA GLU A 488 1.27 -20.98 -6.48
C GLU A 488 1.52 -22.42 -6.01
N HIS A 489 0.55 -23.32 -6.15
CA HIS A 489 0.74 -24.73 -5.85
C HIS A 489 1.12 -25.50 -7.12
N PRO A 490 2.17 -26.33 -7.05
CA PRO A 490 2.56 -27.15 -8.19
C PRO A 490 1.45 -28.17 -8.50
N ALA A 491 1.20 -28.39 -9.78
CA ALA A 491 0.27 -29.43 -10.23
C ALA A 491 0.70 -30.83 -9.76
N LYS A 492 2.01 -31.02 -9.56
CA LYS A 492 2.64 -32.19 -8.96
C LYS A 492 3.67 -31.71 -7.94
N LEU A 493 3.85 -32.43 -6.86
CA LEU A 493 4.90 -32.13 -5.86
C LEU A 493 6.31 -32.14 -6.46
N SER A 494 6.50 -32.84 -7.57
CA SER A 494 7.79 -32.89 -8.31
C SER A 494 8.09 -31.67 -9.18
N ASP A 495 7.11 -30.79 -9.40
CA ASP A 495 7.30 -29.59 -10.21
C ASP A 495 7.90 -28.47 -9.33
N PRO A 496 8.88 -27.70 -9.84
CA PRO A 496 9.44 -26.60 -9.09
C PRO A 496 8.41 -25.48 -8.91
N ILE A 497 8.39 -24.89 -7.71
CA ILE A 497 7.67 -23.65 -7.41
C ILE A 497 8.58 -22.50 -7.80
N VAL A 498 8.10 -21.63 -8.69
CA VAL A 498 8.83 -20.44 -9.13
C VAL A 498 8.04 -19.21 -8.73
N LEU A 499 8.59 -18.40 -7.85
CA LEU A 499 8.01 -17.16 -7.35
C LEU A 499 8.85 -15.97 -7.81
N ALA A 500 8.19 -14.88 -8.13
CA ALA A 500 8.84 -13.61 -8.48
C ALA A 500 8.52 -12.55 -7.43
N SER A 501 9.49 -11.70 -7.15
CA SER A 501 9.40 -10.54 -6.26
C SER A 501 10.18 -9.39 -6.88
N GLY A 502 9.55 -8.67 -7.82
CA GLY A 502 10.23 -7.66 -8.62
C GLY A 502 11.31 -8.29 -9.52
N ASN A 503 12.56 -7.90 -9.32
CA ASN A 503 13.73 -8.44 -10.04
C ASN A 503 14.46 -9.57 -9.27
N LEU A 504 13.84 -10.10 -8.22
CA LEU A 504 14.29 -11.27 -7.47
C LEU A 504 13.37 -12.46 -7.79
N GLY A 505 13.97 -13.61 -8.13
CA GLY A 505 13.28 -14.87 -8.36
C GLY A 505 13.65 -15.91 -7.31
N LEU A 506 12.70 -16.76 -6.94
CA LEU A 506 12.84 -17.83 -5.98
C LEU A 506 12.36 -19.14 -6.59
N ILE A 507 13.20 -20.17 -6.53
CA ILE A 507 12.89 -21.49 -7.04
C ILE A 507 13.01 -22.48 -5.88
N SER A 508 11.94 -23.25 -5.64
CA SER A 508 11.90 -24.25 -4.59
C SER A 508 11.42 -25.60 -5.15
N PHE A 509 12.02 -26.69 -4.69
CA PHE A 509 11.65 -28.07 -4.99
C PHE A 509 10.91 -28.66 -3.79
N PRO A 510 9.57 -28.71 -3.82
CA PRO A 510 8.74 -29.04 -2.65
C PRO A 510 8.90 -30.47 -2.14
N ASP A 511 9.41 -31.36 -2.97
CA ASP A 511 9.61 -32.79 -2.68
C ASP A 511 11.02 -33.10 -2.12
N ILE A 512 11.92 -32.11 -2.06
CA ILE A 512 13.22 -32.22 -1.42
C ILE A 512 13.12 -31.65 -0.01
N GLU A 513 13.43 -32.45 1.00
CA GLU A 513 13.43 -32.01 2.39
C GLU A 513 14.62 -31.06 2.65
N GLY A 514 14.39 -30.01 3.44
CA GLY A 514 15.39 -28.95 3.65
C GLY A 514 15.69 -28.13 2.40
N ARG A 515 16.76 -27.36 2.40
CA ARG A 515 17.23 -26.60 1.24
C ARG A 515 17.96 -27.56 0.29
N ALA A 516 17.54 -27.64 -0.97
CA ALA A 516 18.17 -28.50 -1.96
C ALA A 516 19.59 -28.00 -2.24
N THR A 517 20.56 -28.95 -2.31
CA THR A 517 21.94 -28.62 -2.67
C THR A 517 22.10 -28.56 -4.19
N ARG A 518 23.15 -27.85 -4.64
CA ARG A 518 23.53 -27.75 -6.05
C ARG A 518 23.65 -29.16 -6.69
N GLU A 519 24.30 -30.07 -5.99
CA GLU A 519 24.56 -31.43 -6.45
C GLU A 519 23.24 -32.24 -6.58
N GLN A 520 22.30 -32.03 -5.71
CA GLN A 520 20.96 -32.62 -5.80
C GLN A 520 20.18 -32.06 -6.99
N ILE A 521 20.28 -30.74 -7.22
CA ILE A 521 19.61 -30.05 -8.34
C ILE A 521 20.23 -30.52 -9.67
N GLU A 522 21.55 -30.58 -9.78
CA GLU A 522 22.24 -30.99 -10.99
C GLU A 522 22.00 -32.47 -11.33
N ARG A 523 21.96 -33.35 -10.35
CA ARG A 523 21.60 -34.77 -10.59
C ARG A 523 20.19 -34.93 -11.14
N ARG A 524 19.27 -34.06 -10.71
CA ARG A 524 17.85 -34.12 -11.11
C ARG A 524 17.55 -33.34 -12.39
N HIS A 525 18.15 -32.16 -12.53
CA HIS A 525 17.95 -31.21 -13.61
C HIS A 525 19.33 -30.69 -14.11
N PRO A 526 20.11 -31.53 -14.87
CA PRO A 526 21.49 -31.19 -15.22
C PRO A 526 21.68 -29.87 -15.98
N ALA A 527 20.64 -29.44 -16.70
CA ALA A 527 20.70 -28.21 -17.51
C ALA A 527 20.17 -26.96 -16.76
N LEU A 528 19.55 -27.09 -15.58
CA LEU A 528 18.82 -25.98 -14.96
C LEU A 528 19.75 -24.83 -14.57
N LEU A 529 20.73 -25.11 -13.72
CA LEU A 529 21.60 -24.05 -13.17
C LEU A 529 22.43 -23.37 -14.28
N SER A 530 22.97 -24.15 -15.22
CA SER A 530 23.69 -23.60 -16.39
C SER A 530 22.78 -22.78 -17.30
N THR A 531 21.52 -23.19 -17.52
CA THR A 531 20.55 -22.44 -18.32
C THR A 531 20.21 -21.10 -17.65
N LEU A 532 20.08 -21.09 -16.34
CA LEU A 532 19.80 -19.86 -15.59
C LEU A 532 21.02 -18.94 -15.55
N ALA A 533 22.17 -19.43 -15.10
CA ALA A 533 23.38 -18.62 -14.93
C ALA A 533 23.90 -18.00 -16.24
N ASN A 534 23.73 -18.67 -17.37
CA ASN A 534 24.14 -18.17 -18.67
C ASN A 534 23.08 -17.35 -19.42
N HIS A 535 21.90 -17.15 -18.82
CA HIS A 535 20.87 -16.35 -19.47
C HIS A 535 21.19 -14.85 -19.32
N PRO A 536 21.22 -14.06 -20.42
CA PRO A 536 21.67 -12.65 -20.39
C PRO A 536 20.81 -11.73 -19.52
N GLY A 537 19.64 -12.16 -19.09
CA GLY A 537 18.75 -11.42 -18.16
C GLY A 537 18.95 -11.81 -16.69
N ILE A 538 19.83 -12.76 -16.39
CA ILE A 538 20.16 -13.19 -15.02
C ILE A 538 21.55 -12.65 -14.66
N GLY A 539 21.68 -12.04 -13.50
CA GLY A 539 22.94 -11.53 -13.00
C GLY A 539 23.74 -12.60 -12.26
N PHE A 540 23.09 -13.22 -11.28
CA PHE A 540 23.70 -14.31 -10.52
C PHE A 540 22.63 -15.19 -9.84
N LEU A 541 23.05 -16.37 -9.39
CA LEU A 541 22.25 -17.30 -8.60
C LEU A 541 22.93 -17.53 -7.25
N LEU A 542 22.16 -17.65 -6.18
CA LEU A 542 22.62 -18.20 -4.91
C LEU A 542 22.01 -19.59 -4.74
N VAL A 543 22.84 -20.59 -4.49
CA VAL A 543 22.47 -22.00 -4.34
C VAL A 543 23.22 -22.62 -3.16
N GLY A 544 22.53 -23.46 -2.37
CA GLY A 544 23.18 -24.27 -1.34
C GLY A 544 24.06 -25.37 -1.98
N GLY A 545 25.19 -25.73 -1.39
CA GLY A 545 26.05 -26.83 -1.82
C GLY A 545 26.37 -27.76 -0.66
N GLU A 546 26.89 -28.97 -0.96
CA GLU A 546 27.30 -29.92 0.08
C GLU A 546 28.47 -29.40 0.92
N ASP A 547 29.38 -28.60 0.31
CA ASP A 547 30.50 -27.95 0.97
C ASP A 547 30.24 -26.48 1.37
N GLY A 548 28.98 -26.03 1.33
CA GLY A 548 28.57 -24.65 1.59
C GLY A 548 27.87 -24.00 0.41
N SER A 549 27.26 -22.85 0.65
CA SER A 549 26.54 -22.12 -0.41
C SER A 549 27.48 -21.44 -1.38
N VAL A 550 27.07 -21.39 -2.66
CA VAL A 550 27.85 -20.79 -3.76
C VAL A 550 27.00 -19.76 -4.51
N VAL A 551 27.68 -18.78 -5.10
CA VAL A 551 27.09 -17.86 -6.08
C VAL A 551 27.58 -18.24 -7.46
N LEU A 552 26.63 -18.47 -8.37
CA LEU A 552 26.90 -18.83 -9.76
C LEU A 552 26.69 -17.62 -10.66
N GLY A 553 27.66 -17.35 -11.53
CA GLY A 553 27.63 -16.33 -12.57
C GLY A 553 27.66 -16.90 -13.99
N PRO A 554 27.64 -16.02 -14.99
CA PRO A 554 27.73 -16.41 -16.39
C PRO A 554 29.09 -17.09 -16.71
N GLY A 555 29.13 -17.97 -17.73
CA GLY A 555 30.37 -18.64 -18.16
C GLY A 555 30.85 -19.77 -17.25
N GLY A 556 30.02 -20.20 -16.29
CA GLY A 556 30.41 -21.23 -15.31
C GLY A 556 31.21 -20.68 -14.14
N GLU A 557 31.18 -19.37 -13.95
CA GLU A 557 31.79 -18.73 -12.79
C GLU A 557 31.07 -19.16 -11.51
N GLU A 558 31.86 -19.57 -10.51
CA GLU A 558 31.37 -20.06 -9.22
C GLU A 558 32.26 -19.51 -8.11
N VAL A 559 31.62 -18.88 -7.12
CA VAL A 559 32.31 -18.31 -5.96
C VAL A 559 31.62 -18.76 -4.68
N PRO A 560 32.32 -19.38 -3.71
CA PRO A 560 31.79 -19.68 -2.40
C PRO A 560 31.28 -18.42 -1.70
N VAL A 561 30.13 -18.51 -1.02
CA VAL A 561 29.53 -17.35 -0.32
C VAL A 561 30.49 -16.73 0.69
N ALA A 562 31.33 -17.54 1.34
CA ALA A 562 32.33 -17.07 2.30
C ALA A 562 33.44 -16.20 1.62
N GLU A 563 33.74 -16.45 0.34
CA GLU A 563 34.79 -15.77 -0.41
C GLU A 563 34.30 -14.61 -1.28
N LEU A 564 32.99 -14.31 -1.27
CA LEU A 564 32.44 -13.23 -2.07
C LEU A 564 33.13 -11.90 -1.77
N THR A 565 33.40 -11.12 -2.79
CA THR A 565 33.98 -9.78 -2.71
C THR A 565 33.12 -8.81 -3.51
N ASP A 566 32.93 -7.60 -2.97
CA ASP A 566 32.20 -6.56 -3.70
C ASP A 566 32.94 -6.14 -4.97
N GLY A 567 32.23 -6.02 -6.07
CA GLY A 567 32.78 -5.56 -7.34
C GLY A 567 33.60 -6.60 -8.10
N GLU A 568 33.62 -7.87 -7.66
CA GLU A 568 34.34 -8.98 -8.30
C GLU A 568 33.37 -10.11 -8.64
N GLY A 569 33.81 -10.95 -9.60
CA GLY A 569 33.11 -12.15 -9.99
C GLY A 569 31.64 -11.90 -10.37
N PRO A 570 30.72 -12.80 -10.01
CA PRO A 570 29.29 -12.67 -10.31
C PRO A 570 28.66 -11.40 -9.74
N LEU A 571 29.31 -10.75 -8.76
CA LEU A 571 28.82 -9.53 -8.12
C LEU A 571 29.45 -8.24 -8.67
N ALA A 572 30.30 -8.31 -9.71
CA ALA A 572 31.07 -7.19 -10.24
C ALA A 572 30.24 -5.94 -10.56
N GLY A 573 29.01 -6.11 -11.06
CA GLY A 573 28.12 -5.01 -11.42
C GLY A 573 27.25 -4.47 -10.30
N PHE A 574 27.13 -5.15 -9.15
CA PHE A 574 26.07 -4.89 -8.17
C PHE A 574 26.46 -3.87 -7.07
N GLY A 575 27.71 -3.42 -7.05
CA GLY A 575 28.17 -2.36 -6.18
C GLY A 575 28.52 -2.81 -4.76
N THR A 576 28.86 -1.81 -3.91
CA THR A 576 29.33 -2.05 -2.55
C THR A 576 28.24 -2.61 -1.65
N GLY A 577 28.56 -3.63 -0.84
CA GLY A 577 27.65 -4.29 0.11
C GLY A 577 26.83 -5.42 -0.49
N ALA A 578 27.01 -5.73 -1.78
CA ALA A 578 26.31 -6.85 -2.43
C ALA A 578 26.73 -8.20 -1.84
N ALA A 579 28.03 -8.41 -1.61
CA ALA A 579 28.56 -9.63 -1.02
C ALA A 579 27.96 -9.90 0.38
N ASP A 580 27.91 -8.88 1.22
CA ASP A 580 27.35 -9.00 2.59
C ASP A 580 25.84 -9.18 2.59
N ALA A 581 25.13 -8.54 1.67
CA ALA A 581 23.70 -8.74 1.49
C ALA A 581 23.39 -10.20 1.10
N VAL A 582 24.19 -10.79 0.22
CA VAL A 582 24.08 -12.21 -0.16
C VAL A 582 24.42 -13.12 1.02
N ARG A 583 25.56 -12.89 1.72
CA ARG A 583 25.94 -13.65 2.91
C ARG A 583 24.84 -13.63 3.97
N ARG A 584 24.30 -12.43 4.27
CA ARG A 584 23.21 -12.28 5.24
C ARG A 584 21.99 -13.09 4.83
N THR A 585 21.55 -12.97 3.57
CA THR A 585 20.36 -13.68 3.08
C THR A 585 20.57 -15.19 3.11
N ASP A 586 21.77 -15.69 2.83
CA ASP A 586 22.10 -17.11 2.88
C ASP A 586 21.88 -17.73 4.28
N THR A 587 21.96 -16.91 5.34
CA THR A 587 21.69 -17.35 6.72
C THR A 587 20.20 -17.43 7.09
N PHE A 588 19.30 -17.01 6.21
CA PHE A 588 17.89 -16.98 6.55
C PHE A 588 17.28 -18.38 6.54
N PRO A 589 16.36 -18.70 7.46
CA PRO A 589 15.80 -20.05 7.59
C PRO A 589 14.97 -20.50 6.38
N HIS A 590 14.35 -19.56 5.66
CA HIS A 590 13.45 -19.84 4.54
C HIS A 590 13.98 -19.35 3.19
N VAL A 591 15.30 -19.40 3.01
CA VAL A 591 15.93 -19.16 1.70
C VAL A 591 15.47 -20.23 0.72
N ALA A 592 15.09 -19.82 -0.50
CA ALA A 592 14.73 -20.77 -1.55
C ALA A 592 15.92 -21.64 -1.96
N ASP A 593 15.65 -22.78 -2.60
CA ASP A 593 16.70 -23.68 -3.10
C ASP A 593 17.62 -22.97 -4.08
N VAL A 594 17.05 -22.11 -4.95
CA VAL A 594 17.79 -21.20 -5.82
C VAL A 594 17.19 -19.81 -5.71
N MET A 595 18.03 -18.84 -5.32
CA MET A 595 17.70 -17.42 -5.41
C MET A 595 18.28 -16.88 -6.72
N VAL A 596 17.50 -16.10 -7.45
CA VAL A 596 17.83 -15.60 -8.79
C VAL A 596 17.76 -14.09 -8.79
N ASN A 597 18.90 -13.39 -8.91
CA ASN A 597 18.88 -11.94 -9.11
C ASN A 597 18.94 -11.63 -10.62
N SER A 598 18.08 -10.75 -11.10
CA SER A 598 18.14 -10.35 -12.51
C SER A 598 19.42 -9.57 -12.82
N MET A 599 19.78 -9.52 -14.10
CA MET A 599 20.91 -8.70 -14.56
C MET A 599 20.65 -7.23 -14.23
N TYR A 600 21.68 -6.57 -13.73
CA TYR A 600 21.78 -5.13 -13.58
C TYR A 600 22.79 -4.57 -14.55
N ASP A 601 22.44 -3.54 -15.28
CA ASP A 601 23.33 -2.81 -16.16
C ASP A 601 23.79 -1.51 -15.48
N PRO A 602 25.04 -1.41 -15.00
CA PRO A 602 25.54 -0.22 -14.33
C PRO A 602 25.59 1.02 -15.23
N ALA A 603 25.72 0.84 -16.56
CA ALA A 603 25.82 1.96 -17.49
C ALA A 603 24.47 2.69 -17.67
N THR A 604 23.38 1.96 -17.57
CA THR A 604 22.01 2.51 -17.73
C THR A 604 21.22 2.55 -16.43
N GLY A 605 21.70 1.92 -15.36
CA GLY A 605 20.99 1.80 -14.09
C GLY A 605 19.77 0.88 -14.15
N THR A 606 19.66 0.03 -15.20
CA THR A 606 18.45 -0.75 -15.45
C THR A 606 18.53 -2.18 -14.91
N VAL A 607 17.36 -2.71 -14.49
CA VAL A 607 17.14 -4.10 -14.11
C VAL A 607 16.01 -4.71 -14.93
N HIS A 608 15.82 -6.03 -14.89
CA HIS A 608 14.72 -6.70 -15.57
C HIS A 608 13.81 -7.40 -14.58
N ALA A 609 12.64 -6.81 -14.30
CA ALA A 609 11.67 -7.41 -13.40
C ALA A 609 11.13 -8.73 -13.96
N PHE A 610 11.04 -9.74 -13.11
CA PHE A 610 10.39 -11.02 -13.42
C PHE A 610 8.86 -10.90 -13.39
N GLU A 611 8.34 -9.79 -12.84
CA GLU A 611 6.94 -9.40 -12.80
C GLU A 611 6.63 -8.31 -13.84
N GLU A 612 5.34 -8.01 -14.06
CA GLU A 612 4.91 -6.92 -14.95
C GLU A 612 5.09 -5.54 -14.28
N GLN A 613 6.34 -5.12 -14.13
CA GLN A 613 6.75 -3.84 -13.53
C GLN A 613 7.86 -3.22 -14.38
N ILE A 614 7.82 -1.89 -14.59
CA ILE A 614 8.89 -1.13 -15.25
C ILE A 614 9.70 -0.28 -14.26
N GLY A 615 9.13 0.10 -13.13
CA GLY A 615 9.85 0.43 -11.91
C GLY A 615 9.86 -0.80 -11.05
N SER A 616 11.00 -1.29 -10.64
CA SER A 616 11.13 -2.56 -9.93
C SER A 616 12.05 -2.44 -8.73
N HIS A 617 11.75 -3.23 -7.73
CA HIS A 617 12.58 -3.43 -6.55
C HIS A 617 12.47 -4.89 -6.09
N GLY A 618 13.30 -5.32 -5.15
CA GLY A 618 13.25 -6.64 -4.54
C GLY A 618 14.54 -7.43 -4.63
N GLY A 619 15.42 -7.09 -5.58
CA GLY A 619 16.75 -7.65 -5.72
C GLY A 619 17.84 -6.61 -5.47
N LEU A 620 19.08 -6.96 -5.85
CA LEU A 620 20.21 -6.04 -5.88
C LEU A 620 20.31 -5.33 -7.22
N GLY A 621 20.98 -4.18 -7.21
CA GLY A 621 21.35 -3.39 -8.38
C GLY A 621 20.54 -2.11 -8.54
N GLY A 622 21.22 -0.99 -8.71
CA GLY A 622 20.66 0.33 -8.98
C GLY A 622 20.06 1.04 -7.77
N GLU A 623 19.13 1.95 -8.06
CA GLU A 623 18.55 2.86 -7.06
C GLU A 623 17.62 2.16 -6.05
N GLN A 624 17.15 0.95 -6.36
CA GLN A 624 16.24 0.21 -5.48
C GLN A 624 16.81 -0.06 -4.09
N SER A 625 18.13 -0.21 -3.98
CA SER A 625 18.82 -0.48 -2.72
C SER A 625 19.29 0.77 -1.98
N ARG A 626 18.89 1.97 -2.43
CA ARG A 626 19.35 3.26 -1.87
C ARG A 626 18.19 4.14 -1.36
N PRO A 627 17.52 3.78 -0.28
CA PRO A 627 16.59 4.64 0.43
C PRO A 627 17.31 5.74 1.24
N PHE A 628 16.53 6.53 2.01
CA PHE A 628 17.05 7.68 2.75
C PHE A 628 16.38 7.86 4.11
N LEU A 629 17.06 8.64 4.97
CA LEU A 629 16.53 9.31 6.16
C LEU A 629 16.73 10.81 6.00
N LEU A 630 15.66 11.62 6.09
CA LEU A 630 15.69 13.07 6.18
C LEU A 630 15.19 13.46 7.57
N TRP A 631 16.07 14.04 8.39
CA TRP A 631 15.87 14.14 9.84
C TRP A 631 16.35 15.49 10.40
N PRO A 632 15.74 16.00 11.51
CA PRO A 632 16.16 17.25 12.15
C PRO A 632 17.55 17.15 12.77
N ARG A 633 18.41 18.14 12.53
CA ARG A 633 19.81 18.22 13.07
C ARG A 633 19.91 18.18 14.59
N GLY A 634 18.81 18.38 15.31
CA GLY A 634 18.76 18.26 16.77
C GLY A 634 18.69 16.82 17.30
N LEU A 635 18.68 15.82 16.41
CA LEU A 635 18.81 14.40 16.73
C LEU A 635 20.25 13.93 16.50
N THR A 636 20.68 12.86 17.18
CA THR A 636 22.00 12.26 16.98
C THR A 636 22.15 11.75 15.53
N ASP A 637 23.31 11.98 14.93
CA ASP A 637 23.58 11.52 13.56
C ASP A 637 23.48 9.98 13.48
N PRO A 638 22.77 9.41 12.49
CA PRO A 638 22.68 7.97 12.29
C PRO A 638 24.03 7.25 12.25
N LEU A 639 25.05 7.89 11.66
CA LEU A 639 26.39 7.30 11.54
C LEU A 639 27.11 7.29 12.88
N ASP A 640 26.90 8.30 13.73
CA ASP A 640 27.45 8.31 15.09
C ASP A 640 26.82 7.22 15.97
N ILE A 641 25.52 6.94 15.78
CA ILE A 641 24.83 5.85 16.48
C ILE A 641 25.45 4.50 16.12
N VAL A 642 25.62 4.24 14.81
CA VAL A 642 26.24 2.99 14.32
C VAL A 642 27.70 2.87 14.77
N ALA A 643 28.45 3.97 14.73
CA ALA A 643 29.85 4.01 15.18
C ALA A 643 29.97 3.67 16.68
N ALA A 644 29.06 4.20 17.52
CA ALA A 644 29.04 3.88 18.95
C ALA A 644 28.75 2.39 19.21
N GLU A 645 27.79 1.79 18.49
CA GLU A 645 27.50 0.35 18.57
C GLU A 645 28.70 -0.50 18.17
N THR A 646 29.44 -0.09 17.13
CA THR A 646 30.67 -0.77 16.69
C THR A 646 31.76 -0.68 17.78
N ALA A 647 31.89 0.46 18.43
CA ALA A 647 32.82 0.64 19.54
C ALA A 647 32.47 -0.21 20.78
N GLU A 648 31.19 -0.53 20.98
CA GLU A 648 30.69 -1.43 22.01
C GLU A 648 30.80 -2.92 21.66
N GLY A 649 31.39 -3.25 20.49
CA GLY A 649 31.69 -4.62 20.06
C GLY A 649 30.77 -5.20 18.98
N ALA A 650 29.84 -4.41 18.42
CA ALA A 650 29.11 -4.81 17.24
C ALA A 650 30.05 -4.83 16.02
N PRO A 651 29.86 -5.74 15.06
CA PRO A 651 30.67 -5.75 13.84
C PRO A 651 30.44 -4.45 13.05
N PRO A 652 31.51 -3.87 12.45
CA PRO A 652 31.35 -2.68 11.63
C PRO A 652 30.41 -2.96 10.44
N PRO A 653 29.58 -1.98 10.03
CA PRO A 653 28.70 -2.17 8.92
C PRO A 653 29.50 -2.36 7.63
N PRO A 654 29.11 -3.31 6.79
CA PRO A 654 29.80 -3.64 5.54
C PRO A 654 29.89 -2.42 4.60
N GLY A 655 31.10 -2.09 4.14
CA GLY A 655 31.33 -0.98 3.22
C GLY A 655 31.07 0.41 3.80
N GLY A 656 30.91 0.54 5.13
CA GLY A 656 30.64 1.80 5.84
C GLY A 656 29.21 2.34 5.63
N GLY A 657 28.83 3.30 6.45
CA GLY A 657 27.52 3.94 6.36
C GLY A 657 26.39 3.19 7.07
N LEU A 658 25.14 3.58 6.82
CA LEU A 658 23.96 2.97 7.40
C LEU A 658 23.47 1.82 6.50
N VAL A 659 23.51 0.59 7.00
CA VAL A 659 23.19 -0.62 6.24
C VAL A 659 22.17 -1.48 6.97
N GLY A 660 21.14 -1.89 6.24
CA GLY A 660 20.07 -2.74 6.73
C GLY A 660 18.98 -2.00 7.49
N ALA A 661 17.76 -2.44 7.29
CA ALA A 661 16.58 -1.86 7.93
C ALA A 661 16.57 -2.06 9.46
N GLU A 662 17.29 -3.07 9.98
CA GLU A 662 17.49 -3.28 11.42
C GLU A 662 18.34 -2.16 12.04
N ALA A 663 19.35 -1.64 11.33
CA ALA A 663 20.12 -0.48 11.76
C ALA A 663 19.24 0.80 11.80
N VAL A 664 18.37 0.97 10.80
CA VAL A 664 17.39 2.05 10.82
C VAL A 664 16.49 1.97 12.05
N HIS A 665 15.99 0.78 12.42
CA HIS A 665 15.21 0.58 13.65
C HIS A 665 15.94 1.10 14.90
N ARG A 666 17.23 0.78 15.05
CA ARG A 666 18.04 1.23 16.18
C ARG A 666 18.19 2.75 16.22
N VAL A 667 18.42 3.36 15.04
CA VAL A 667 18.45 4.81 14.89
C VAL A 667 17.13 5.45 15.30
N LEU A 668 15.99 4.96 14.78
CA LEU A 668 14.67 5.51 15.13
C LEU A 668 14.34 5.31 16.62
N THR A 669 14.70 4.17 17.18
CA THR A 669 14.55 3.88 18.62
C THR A 669 15.37 4.85 19.47
N ARG A 670 16.63 5.15 19.07
CA ARG A 670 17.47 6.13 19.73
C ARG A 670 16.83 7.53 19.68
N TRP A 671 16.35 7.95 18.52
CA TRP A 671 15.70 9.24 18.34
C TRP A 671 14.40 9.39 19.16
N LEU A 672 13.61 8.32 19.31
CA LEU A 672 12.45 8.34 20.20
C LEU A 672 12.85 8.54 21.67
N ARG A 673 13.92 7.90 22.12
CA ARG A 673 14.44 8.09 23.47
C ARG A 673 14.93 9.52 23.72
N GLU A 674 15.61 10.11 22.75
CA GLU A 674 16.06 11.50 22.81
C GLU A 674 14.88 12.49 22.79
N SER A 675 13.81 12.16 22.08
CA SER A 675 12.64 13.01 21.94
C SER A 675 11.72 12.95 23.15
N SER A 676 11.49 11.74 23.69
CA SER A 676 10.44 11.48 24.67
C SER A 676 10.97 11.13 26.08
N GLY A 677 12.31 11.13 26.25
CA GLY A 677 12.97 10.64 27.46
C GLY A 677 13.04 9.10 27.48
N PRO A 678 13.60 8.50 28.54
CA PRO A 678 13.72 7.05 28.64
C PRO A 678 12.33 6.41 28.66
N GLN A 679 12.04 5.66 27.61
CA GLN A 679 10.83 4.86 27.52
C GLN A 679 11.10 3.52 28.20
N VAL A 680 10.26 3.14 29.14
CA VAL A 680 10.32 1.81 29.73
C VAL A 680 9.81 0.83 28.66
N PRO A 681 10.58 -0.18 28.25
CA PRO A 681 10.08 -1.20 27.34
C PRO A 681 8.84 -1.84 27.97
N VAL A 682 7.71 -1.77 27.31
CA VAL A 682 6.57 -2.60 27.68
C VAL A 682 6.98 -4.03 27.35
N ARG A 683 7.22 -4.86 28.37
CA ARG A 683 7.51 -6.28 28.19
C ARG A 683 6.48 -6.87 27.22
N ALA A 684 6.94 -7.70 26.30
CA ALA A 684 6.12 -8.38 25.30
C ALA A 684 4.98 -9.26 25.88
N GLU A 685 4.94 -9.42 27.20
CA GLU A 685 3.94 -10.19 27.96
C GLU A 685 2.48 -9.84 27.61
N GLY A 686 2.20 -8.60 27.25
CA GLY A 686 0.85 -8.20 26.78
C GLY A 686 0.47 -8.72 25.40
N PHE A 687 1.42 -9.19 24.60
CA PHE A 687 1.18 -9.80 23.30
C PHE A 687 1.13 -11.34 23.35
N ALA A 688 1.73 -11.95 24.38
CA ALA A 688 1.69 -13.40 24.62
C ALA A 688 0.35 -13.87 25.21
N GLY A 689 -0.47 -12.97 25.75
CA GLY A 689 -1.68 -13.29 26.52
C GLY A 689 -2.97 -13.43 25.71
N ALA A 690 -2.95 -13.82 24.43
CA ALA A 690 -4.18 -14.03 23.68
C ALA A 690 -4.11 -15.32 22.82
N GLY A 691 -4.20 -16.43 23.51
CA GLY A 691 -4.35 -17.77 22.93
C GLY A 691 -3.19 -18.70 23.26
N PRO A 692 -3.46 -19.99 23.49
CA PRO A 692 -2.40 -20.96 23.73
C PRO A 692 -1.44 -20.97 22.55
N ALA A 693 -0.15 -21.07 22.86
CA ALA A 693 0.96 -21.07 21.91
C ALA A 693 0.97 -22.27 20.93
N ASP A 694 -0.03 -23.13 21.01
CA ASP A 694 -0.09 -24.45 20.37
C ASP A 694 -1.29 -24.65 19.44
N GLU A 695 -2.03 -23.61 19.03
CA GLU A 695 -2.86 -23.82 17.84
C GLU A 695 -1.94 -23.73 16.62
N PRO A 696 -1.68 -24.88 15.93
CA PRO A 696 -1.09 -24.84 14.61
C PRO A 696 -1.95 -23.92 13.75
N PHE A 697 -1.33 -23.24 12.76
CA PHE A 697 -2.10 -22.58 11.72
C PHE A 697 -3.33 -23.43 11.44
N PRO A 698 -4.51 -22.86 11.26
CA PRO A 698 -5.54 -23.60 10.56
C PRO A 698 -4.93 -23.91 9.19
N THR A 699 -4.27 -25.06 9.10
CA THR A 699 -4.11 -25.76 7.85
C THR A 699 -5.51 -25.73 7.30
N ASP A 700 -5.70 -25.11 6.15
CA ASP A 700 -6.97 -24.95 5.46
C ASP A 700 -7.94 -25.99 5.96
N THR A 701 -9.01 -25.54 6.62
CA THR A 701 -10.09 -26.45 7.01
C THR A 701 -10.35 -27.25 5.74
N PRO A 702 -10.17 -28.57 5.72
CA PRO A 702 -10.42 -29.31 4.49
C PRO A 702 -11.79 -28.88 4.05
N VAL A 703 -11.87 -28.32 2.85
CA VAL A 703 -13.14 -27.97 2.22
C VAL A 703 -14.01 -29.19 2.48
N PRO A 704 -15.13 -29.10 3.19
CA PRO A 704 -15.95 -30.24 3.51
C PRO A 704 -16.18 -30.96 2.18
N ALA A 705 -15.79 -32.23 2.12
CA ALA A 705 -15.88 -33.04 0.92
C ALA A 705 -17.27 -32.80 0.35
N LYS A 706 -17.32 -32.32 -0.88
CA LYS A 706 -18.57 -32.02 -1.59
C LYS A 706 -19.47 -33.23 -1.33
N PRO A 707 -20.66 -33.09 -0.75
CA PRO A 707 -21.50 -34.23 -0.47
C PRO A 707 -21.61 -35.03 -1.76
N PRO A 708 -21.52 -36.36 -1.73
CA PRO A 708 -21.60 -37.17 -2.92
C PRO A 708 -22.85 -36.72 -3.69
N MET A 709 -22.69 -36.43 -4.96
CA MET A 709 -23.80 -36.12 -5.84
C MET A 709 -24.84 -37.21 -5.64
N PRO A 710 -26.12 -36.87 -5.50
CA PRO A 710 -27.16 -37.87 -5.46
C PRO A 710 -26.98 -38.78 -6.70
N THR A 711 -26.84 -40.06 -6.49
CA THR A 711 -26.83 -41.07 -7.56
C THR A 711 -28.05 -40.78 -8.41
N GLU A 712 -27.86 -40.48 -9.66
CA GLU A 712 -28.96 -40.29 -10.62
C GLU A 712 -29.91 -41.50 -10.46
N ALA A 713 -31.15 -41.21 -10.12
CA ALA A 713 -32.19 -42.19 -10.13
C ALA A 713 -32.25 -42.79 -11.55
N PRO A 714 -32.39 -44.13 -11.69
CA PRO A 714 -32.45 -44.75 -13.00
C PRO A 714 -33.59 -44.12 -13.79
N VAL A 715 -33.25 -43.66 -15.00
CA VAL A 715 -34.20 -43.13 -15.98
C VAL A 715 -35.27 -44.22 -16.17
N PRO A 716 -36.58 -43.94 -16.05
CA PRO A 716 -37.61 -44.88 -16.35
C PRO A 716 -37.52 -45.29 -17.82
N THR A 717 -37.39 -46.59 -18.08
CA THR A 717 -37.45 -47.16 -19.42
C THR A 717 -38.79 -46.77 -20.04
N GLU A 718 -38.77 -46.06 -21.14
CA GLU A 718 -39.95 -45.74 -21.90
C GLU A 718 -40.69 -47.07 -22.26
N ALA A 719 -41.97 -47.13 -21.95
CA ALA A 719 -42.85 -48.16 -22.39
C ALA A 719 -43.02 -48.07 -23.94
N PRO A 720 -43.11 -49.19 -24.66
CA PRO A 720 -43.27 -49.17 -26.11
C PRO A 720 -44.60 -48.52 -26.51
N VAL A 721 -44.50 -47.58 -27.44
CA VAL A 721 -45.64 -46.92 -28.09
C VAL A 721 -46.40 -47.98 -28.92
N PRO A 722 -47.73 -48.14 -28.77
CA PRO A 722 -48.50 -49.03 -29.62
C PRO A 722 -48.61 -48.51 -31.04
N ASP A 723 -48.39 -49.39 -32.02
CA ASP A 723 -48.52 -49.13 -33.43
C ASP A 723 -49.94 -48.61 -33.78
N GLY A 724 -49.99 -47.42 -34.40
CA GLY A 724 -51.21 -46.89 -34.98
C GLY A 724 -51.51 -47.54 -36.35
N PRO A 725 -52.78 -47.56 -36.79
CA PRO A 725 -53.20 -48.37 -37.91
C PRO A 725 -52.71 -47.84 -39.26
N GLU A 726 -52.26 -48.75 -40.11
CA GLU A 726 -52.04 -48.58 -41.54
C GLU A 726 -53.30 -48.01 -42.23
N THR A 727 -53.18 -46.91 -42.90
CA THR A 727 -54.15 -46.47 -43.89
C THR A 727 -53.57 -46.67 -45.28
N THR A 728 -54.07 -47.66 -45.92
CA THR A 728 -53.99 -47.86 -47.39
C THR A 728 -54.76 -46.76 -48.13
N ALA A 729 -54.11 -46.02 -49.01
CA ALA A 729 -54.50 -45.74 -50.39
C ALA A 729 -53.42 -44.84 -51.04
#